data_71039c26ac703a2acdfbbea599c11a43
#
_entry.id   71039c26ac703a2acdfbbea599c11a43
#
_cell.length_a   1.000
_cell.length_b   1.000
_cell.length_c   1.000
_cell.angle_alpha   90.00
_cell.angle_beta   90.00
_cell.angle_gamma   90.00
#
_symmetry.space_group_name_H-M   'P 1'
#
loop_
_entity.id
_entity.type
_entity.pdbx_description
1 polymer ?
#
loop_
_entity_poly.entity_id
_entity_poly.type
_entity_poly.pdbx_seq_one_letter_code
_entity_poly.pdbx_strand_id
1 'polypeptide(L)'
;MRNRIRATLAAATVAAVTVSGLALAGPAVADHTASGVFISEIHYDNAGDDVGEAIEVQAPVGTDLAGWTLVLYNGSDSEEYDTDPRRVLDETVGDSGVIVEEYPTNGIQNGSPDGIALVDPNGGVVEFLSYEGTMTAVGGPADGQTSVDIGVEETSSTPVGFSLQRDPDDHDVWFDPMPNSFGEVNGDPGPGPDPVTCDTVVTHTIPEVQGSGESTPLDGQTVTVDGVVVADLQDGGYDGFHLQDPDGDGDPATSDGIFIYAPDGPDVAVGDSVVVTGTAGEFFDLTQISADGLAVCQELDFPLPAPAPLDLPLDDAGFEELEGMYVVPVDTLTVTEVYNLNRFGEIVLSEGGRLFAPTEVAEPGPASVAVAEENDRRRVILDDGRSFNLADAGVDPPFLTVNDPVRVGDTATSIEEVVLSYGFGAYRLQPVDGLGDESTFAPTNPRPATPEDVGGDVQVAAFNVLNYFTTLTSENSEARGADTPDEFQRQEAKIVTAISLLGADVVALQEIENSVALGEPVDEALAALVDALNGEAGSEVWAFVPSPANLPPPDQQDVITNAIIYRVAAVVPVGESVARTNEDVWFNAREPIAQTFRSAGDDSDDAFTVVSNHFKSKGGSGEGDNEDTGPGGQGAFNGDRTRQAQDLVLFVDELVEITGDPDVLLVGDFNAYTMEDPIDVFEEAGLVDLASLFAPDEYSYVFNGETGSLDHMIVTASVAAKVTGVDIWNINAVESYGYQYNGTPSLYAPYQYRASDHDPIIAGLDLDEEGSTPGERLRELIRRLIELLKERFGRG
;
A
#
# COMPACT_ATOMS: atom_id res chain seq x y z
N MET A 1 24.82 -46.94 8.85
CA MET A 1 25.82 -47.63 7.97
C MET A 1 26.47 -46.54 7.11
N ARG A 2 27.77 -46.39 7.31
CA ARG A 2 28.63 -45.41 6.64
C ARG A 2 28.82 -45.79 5.17
N ASN A 3 28.76 -44.82 4.24
CA ASN A 3 29.56 -44.93 3.02
C ASN A 3 30.02 -43.52 2.59
N ARG A 4 31.34 -43.34 2.73
CA ARG A 4 32.12 -42.25 2.14
C ARG A 4 32.41 -42.60 0.67
N ILE A 5 32.26 -41.61 -0.23
CA ILE A 5 32.81 -41.67 -1.58
C ILE A 5 33.89 -40.61 -1.70
N ARG A 6 35.07 -41.05 -2.08
CA ARG A 6 36.32 -40.29 -2.24
C ARG A 6 36.30 -39.49 -3.56
N ALA A 7 36.78 -38.25 -3.50
CA ALA A 7 37.15 -37.46 -4.65
C ALA A 7 38.44 -37.99 -5.26
N THR A 8 38.46 -38.13 -6.60
CA THR A 8 39.65 -38.47 -7.38
C THR A 8 40.15 -37.20 -8.07
N LEU A 9 41.36 -36.77 -7.71
CA LEU A 9 42.14 -35.75 -8.42
C LEU A 9 42.57 -36.30 -9.77
N ALA A 10 42.28 -35.61 -10.87
CA ALA A 10 42.90 -35.81 -12.16
C ALA A 10 43.91 -34.66 -12.41
N ALA A 11 45.19 -35.00 -12.47
CA ALA A 11 46.25 -34.08 -12.87
C ALA A 11 46.24 -33.89 -14.39
N ALA A 12 46.09 -32.67 -14.85
CA ALA A 12 46.27 -32.28 -16.24
C ALA A 12 47.61 -31.58 -16.40
N THR A 13 48.45 -32.15 -17.25
CA THR A 13 49.76 -31.68 -17.65
C THR A 13 49.70 -30.38 -18.44
N VAL A 14 50.44 -29.38 -18.01
CA VAL A 14 50.61 -28.12 -18.72
C VAL A 14 51.63 -28.28 -19.83
N ALA A 15 51.21 -28.14 -21.08
CA ALA A 15 52.10 -27.93 -22.22
C ALA A 15 52.32 -26.41 -22.40
N ALA A 16 53.53 -25.98 -22.19
CA ALA A 16 53.96 -24.60 -22.45
C ALA A 16 54.01 -24.31 -23.95
N VAL A 17 53.10 -23.48 -24.44
CA VAL A 17 53.21 -22.84 -25.76
C VAL A 17 53.69 -21.42 -25.51
N THR A 18 54.96 -21.18 -25.92
CA THR A 18 55.49 -19.81 -26.01
C THR A 18 54.85 -19.08 -27.17
N VAL A 19 53.85 -18.18 -26.85
CA VAL A 19 53.38 -17.19 -27.77
C VAL A 19 54.14 -15.89 -27.49
N SER A 20 54.91 -15.44 -28.49
CA SER A 20 55.59 -14.15 -28.45
C SER A 20 54.57 -13.05 -28.31
N GLY A 21 54.57 -12.35 -27.16
CA GLY A 21 53.66 -11.28 -26.86
C GLY A 21 53.90 -10.07 -27.77
N LEU A 22 52.89 -9.70 -28.53
CA LEU A 22 52.71 -8.31 -28.91
C LEU A 22 52.06 -7.66 -27.69
N ALA A 23 52.78 -6.90 -26.91
CA ALA A 23 52.24 -6.01 -25.89
C ALA A 23 51.44 -4.95 -26.63
N LEU A 24 50.14 -5.06 -26.61
CA LEU A 24 49.26 -3.89 -26.76
C LEU A 24 49.48 -3.07 -25.50
N ALA A 25 50.20 -1.96 -25.66
CA ALA A 25 50.22 -0.91 -24.65
C ALA A 25 48.76 -0.45 -24.48
N GLY A 26 48.16 -0.70 -23.31
CA GLY A 26 46.95 0.01 -22.90
C GLY A 26 47.25 1.52 -22.93
N PRO A 27 46.26 2.35 -23.17
CA PRO A 27 46.45 3.81 -23.06
C PRO A 27 46.99 4.10 -21.66
N ALA A 28 48.10 4.82 -21.61
CA ALA A 28 48.66 5.30 -20.37
C ALA A 28 47.61 6.26 -19.79
N VAL A 29 47.07 5.98 -18.63
CA VAL A 29 46.38 7.01 -17.83
C VAL A 29 47.36 8.15 -17.69
N ALA A 30 47.03 9.36 -18.14
CA ALA A 30 47.88 10.53 -18.05
C ALA A 30 48.13 10.76 -16.54
N ASP A 31 49.40 10.73 -16.14
CA ASP A 31 49.82 10.92 -14.78
C ASP A 31 49.50 12.36 -14.35
N HIS A 32 48.42 12.57 -13.56
CA HIS A 32 47.97 13.87 -13.00
C HIS A 32 49.11 14.56 -12.24
N THR A 33 50.06 13.79 -11.69
CA THR A 33 51.22 14.30 -11.00
C THR A 33 52.19 15.11 -11.92
N ALA A 34 52.08 14.91 -13.25
CA ALA A 34 52.96 15.58 -14.20
C ALA A 34 52.50 17.02 -14.53
N SER A 35 51.22 17.32 -14.48
CA SER A 35 50.66 18.69 -14.72
C SER A 35 50.53 19.51 -13.46
N GLY A 36 50.28 18.87 -12.32
CA GLY A 36 49.89 19.50 -11.05
C GLY A 36 48.51 20.16 -11.09
N VAL A 37 47.70 19.81 -12.11
CA VAL A 37 46.30 20.26 -12.27
C VAL A 37 45.43 19.01 -12.21
N PHE A 38 44.49 19.00 -11.27
CA PHE A 38 43.60 17.85 -11.05
C PHE A 38 42.26 18.29 -10.45
N ILE A 39 41.24 17.42 -10.51
CA ILE A 39 39.95 17.62 -9.86
C ILE A 39 40.12 17.34 -8.37
N SER A 40 39.74 18.28 -7.49
CA SER A 40 39.91 18.20 -6.05
C SER A 40 38.63 17.97 -5.27
N GLU A 41 37.49 18.46 -5.75
CA GLU A 41 36.21 18.35 -5.04
C GLU A 41 35.04 18.22 -6.05
N ILE A 42 34.05 17.42 -5.73
CA ILE A 42 32.89 17.14 -6.59
C ILE A 42 31.63 17.14 -5.71
N HIS A 43 30.56 17.79 -6.19
CA HIS A 43 29.23 17.69 -5.63
C HIS A 43 28.21 17.52 -6.76
N TYR A 44 27.42 16.41 -6.73
CA TYR A 44 26.51 16.06 -7.80
C TYR A 44 25.11 15.56 -7.33
N ASP A 45 24.92 15.15 -6.04
CA ASP A 45 23.65 14.65 -5.50
C ASP A 45 23.47 15.08 -4.03
N ASN A 46 22.25 15.47 -3.66
CA ASN A 46 21.88 15.74 -2.27
C ASN A 46 20.39 15.55 -2.02
N ALA A 47 19.99 15.63 -0.76
CA ALA A 47 18.60 15.50 -0.35
C ALA A 47 17.70 16.55 -1.04
N GLY A 48 16.73 16.10 -1.81
CA GLY A 48 15.76 16.93 -2.53
C GLY A 48 16.16 17.24 -3.97
N ASP A 49 16.04 18.51 -4.39
CA ASP A 49 16.58 18.98 -5.67
C ASP A 49 18.10 19.19 -5.50
N ASP A 50 18.94 18.68 -6.42
CA ASP A 50 20.39 18.78 -6.33
C ASP A 50 20.81 20.26 -6.46
N VAL A 51 21.18 20.86 -5.36
CA VAL A 51 21.51 22.30 -5.27
C VAL A 51 22.95 22.51 -4.85
N GLY A 52 23.61 23.45 -5.48
CA GLY A 52 25.01 23.78 -5.17
C GLY A 52 26.03 22.89 -5.87
N GLU A 53 25.60 22.15 -6.91
CA GLU A 53 26.47 21.29 -7.71
C GLU A 53 27.68 22.04 -8.25
N ALA A 54 28.85 21.49 -8.07
CA ALA A 54 30.09 22.11 -8.49
C ALA A 54 31.21 21.06 -8.67
N ILE A 55 32.20 21.46 -9.50
CA ILE A 55 33.48 20.74 -9.63
C ILE A 55 34.60 21.71 -9.37
N GLU A 56 35.48 21.34 -8.46
CA GLU A 56 36.67 22.14 -8.16
C GLU A 56 37.92 21.53 -8.81
N VAL A 57 38.74 22.41 -9.37
CA VAL A 57 40.05 22.08 -9.95
C VAL A 57 41.16 22.76 -9.18
N GLN A 58 42.04 21.95 -8.59
CA GLN A 58 43.23 22.43 -7.89
C GLN A 58 44.45 22.54 -8.82
N ALA A 59 45.23 23.62 -8.67
CA ALA A 59 46.50 23.77 -9.36
C ALA A 59 47.42 24.74 -8.62
N PRO A 60 48.75 24.73 -8.91
CA PRO A 60 49.66 25.68 -8.32
C PRO A 60 49.26 27.15 -8.57
N VAL A 61 49.37 28.01 -7.59
CA VAL A 61 49.08 29.46 -7.67
C VAL A 61 49.81 30.10 -8.85
N GLY A 62 49.09 30.83 -9.69
CA GLY A 62 49.58 31.44 -10.89
C GLY A 62 49.52 30.52 -12.13
N THR A 63 48.98 29.32 -12.05
CA THR A 63 48.73 28.47 -13.24
C THR A 63 47.63 29.08 -14.09
N ASP A 64 47.89 29.27 -15.40
CA ASP A 64 46.90 29.73 -16.35
C ASP A 64 46.10 28.52 -16.87
N LEU A 65 44.82 28.44 -16.49
CA LEU A 65 43.91 27.41 -16.93
C LEU A 65 43.07 27.80 -18.16
N ALA A 66 43.42 28.92 -18.84
CA ALA A 66 42.71 29.32 -20.04
C ALA A 66 42.71 28.23 -21.11
N GLY A 67 41.48 27.81 -21.50
CA GLY A 67 41.28 26.78 -22.49
C GLY A 67 41.27 25.32 -21.94
N TRP A 68 41.45 25.11 -20.65
CA TRP A 68 41.14 23.83 -20.03
C TRP A 68 39.61 23.63 -20.00
N THR A 69 39.16 22.38 -20.08
CA THR A 69 37.73 22.07 -20.08
C THR A 69 37.38 20.91 -19.13
N LEU A 70 36.23 21.06 -18.45
CA LEU A 70 35.56 19.96 -17.80
C LEU A 70 34.52 19.37 -18.81
N VAL A 71 34.52 18.07 -18.98
CA VAL A 71 33.64 17.35 -19.90
C VAL A 71 32.93 16.24 -19.12
N LEU A 72 31.59 16.32 -19.11
CA LEU A 72 30.72 15.38 -18.41
C LEU A 72 30.27 14.27 -19.35
N TYR A 73 30.21 13.03 -18.85
CA TYR A 73 29.82 11.82 -19.57
C TYR A 73 28.70 11.10 -18.84
N ASN A 74 27.60 10.80 -19.57
CA ASN A 74 26.45 10.09 -19.04
C ASN A 74 26.69 8.58 -19.08
N GLY A 75 26.52 7.89 -17.96
CA GLY A 75 26.73 6.46 -17.85
C GLY A 75 25.73 5.60 -18.61
N SER A 76 24.54 6.10 -18.92
CA SER A 76 23.51 5.34 -19.64
C SER A 76 23.88 5.04 -21.10
N ASP A 77 24.62 5.94 -21.77
CA ASP A 77 25.07 5.79 -23.17
C ASP A 77 26.57 6.01 -23.36
N SER A 78 27.28 6.43 -22.32
CA SER A 78 28.70 6.77 -22.30
C SER A 78 29.09 7.97 -23.18
N GLU A 79 28.12 8.74 -23.65
CA GLU A 79 28.35 9.92 -24.47
C GLU A 79 28.49 11.18 -23.61
N GLU A 80 29.20 12.19 -24.16
CA GLU A 80 29.30 13.48 -23.47
C GLU A 80 27.97 14.25 -23.45
N TYR A 81 27.70 14.96 -22.37
CA TYR A 81 26.54 15.87 -22.22
C TYR A 81 27.02 17.26 -21.79
N ASP A 82 26.14 18.26 -21.68
CA ASP A 82 26.43 19.68 -21.41
C ASP A 82 27.48 20.27 -22.39
N THR A 83 27.26 20.04 -23.69
CA THR A 83 28.26 20.35 -24.75
C THR A 83 28.12 21.72 -25.40
N ASP A 84 27.09 22.52 -25.09
CA ASP A 84 26.82 23.82 -25.82
C ASP A 84 26.54 25.00 -24.83
N PRO A 85 27.56 25.74 -24.38
CA PRO A 85 28.99 25.50 -24.54
C PRO A 85 29.56 24.53 -23.49
N ARG A 86 30.61 23.73 -23.85
CA ARG A 86 31.41 23.02 -22.84
C ARG A 86 31.95 23.96 -21.79
N ARG A 87 32.08 23.49 -20.56
CA ARG A 87 32.68 24.28 -19.46
C ARG A 87 34.17 24.48 -19.71
N VAL A 88 34.55 25.73 -19.94
CA VAL A 88 35.92 26.12 -20.19
C VAL A 88 36.45 26.91 -18.99
N LEU A 89 37.48 26.40 -18.36
CA LEU A 89 38.20 27.14 -17.33
C LEU A 89 39.00 28.26 -18.01
N ASP A 90 38.69 29.51 -17.74
CA ASP A 90 39.29 30.69 -18.41
C ASP A 90 39.90 31.64 -17.40
N GLU A 91 40.43 31.10 -16.31
CA GLU A 91 40.97 31.86 -15.17
C GLU A 91 42.41 31.45 -14.88
N THR A 92 43.15 32.35 -14.20
CA THR A 92 44.43 32.04 -13.60
C THR A 92 44.21 31.71 -12.14
N VAL A 93 44.74 30.58 -11.67
CA VAL A 93 44.64 30.16 -10.28
C VAL A 93 45.16 31.21 -9.31
N GLY A 94 44.24 31.68 -8.46
CA GLY A 94 44.51 32.69 -7.43
C GLY A 94 45.23 32.14 -6.18
N ASP A 95 45.29 32.98 -5.13
CA ASP A 95 45.93 32.63 -3.86
C ASP A 95 45.21 31.44 -3.16
N SER A 96 43.95 31.16 -3.48
CA SER A 96 43.22 29.98 -2.99
C SER A 96 43.79 28.65 -3.48
N GLY A 97 44.51 28.63 -4.62
CA GLY A 97 45.04 27.40 -5.18
C GLY A 97 44.01 26.57 -6.00
N VAL A 98 42.77 27.02 -6.09
CA VAL A 98 41.68 26.28 -6.73
C VAL A 98 40.84 27.21 -7.63
N ILE A 99 40.09 26.58 -8.55
CA ILE A 99 38.99 27.18 -9.35
C ILE A 99 37.77 26.30 -9.20
N VAL A 100 36.61 26.94 -8.90
CA VAL A 100 35.31 26.28 -8.76
C VAL A 100 34.45 26.56 -10.00
N GLU A 101 33.94 25.52 -10.64
CA GLU A 101 32.97 25.63 -11.71
C GLU A 101 31.60 25.17 -11.19
N GLU A 102 30.70 26.16 -11.02
CA GLU A 102 29.32 25.90 -10.53
C GLU A 102 28.41 25.41 -11.64
N TYR A 103 27.49 24.49 -11.31
CA TYR A 103 26.47 23.96 -12.21
C TYR A 103 25.06 24.39 -11.77
N PRO A 104 24.08 24.45 -12.69
CA PRO A 104 22.70 24.70 -12.30
C PRO A 104 22.12 23.49 -11.54
N THR A 105 21.10 23.70 -10.73
CA THR A 105 20.35 22.63 -10.04
C THR A 105 20.00 21.48 -11.00
N ASN A 106 20.33 20.26 -10.61
CA ASN A 106 20.25 19.03 -11.44
C ASN A 106 21.05 19.14 -12.76
N GLY A 107 22.21 19.78 -12.74
CA GLY A 107 23.07 20.02 -13.91
C GLY A 107 24.15 18.98 -14.12
N ILE A 108 24.64 18.36 -13.05
CA ILE A 108 25.49 17.18 -13.08
C ILE A 108 24.58 15.97 -12.91
N GLN A 109 24.77 14.92 -13.71
CA GLN A 109 23.96 13.72 -13.60
C GLN A 109 24.41 12.86 -12.44
N ASN A 110 23.46 12.20 -11.77
CA ASN A 110 23.63 11.30 -10.63
C ASN A 110 23.27 9.84 -10.97
N GLY A 111 23.49 9.43 -12.23
CA GLY A 111 23.31 8.04 -12.68
C GLY A 111 24.56 7.18 -12.38
N SER A 112 24.35 5.88 -12.19
CA SER A 112 25.42 4.91 -11.92
C SER A 112 25.88 4.19 -13.19
N PRO A 113 27.15 4.35 -13.63
CA PRO A 113 28.17 5.36 -13.26
C PRO A 113 28.16 6.57 -14.17
N ASP A 114 28.40 7.80 -13.66
CA ASP A 114 28.65 8.98 -14.47
C ASP A 114 30.13 9.44 -14.38
N GLY A 115 30.60 10.23 -15.36
CA GLY A 115 32.02 10.52 -15.49
C GLY A 115 32.36 11.98 -15.77
N ILE A 116 33.54 12.41 -15.31
CA ILE A 116 34.08 13.75 -15.48
C ILE A 116 35.50 13.67 -16.07
N ALA A 117 35.76 14.30 -17.22
CA ALA A 117 37.10 14.40 -17.76
C ALA A 117 37.64 15.84 -17.65
N LEU A 118 38.85 16.00 -17.11
CA LEU A 118 39.64 17.23 -17.15
C LEU A 118 40.56 17.19 -18.38
N VAL A 119 40.41 18.17 -19.25
CA VAL A 119 41.07 18.20 -20.56
C VAL A 119 41.94 19.43 -20.71
N ASP A 120 43.18 19.25 -21.14
CA ASP A 120 44.12 20.35 -21.37
C ASP A 120 43.79 21.16 -22.64
N PRO A 121 44.38 22.37 -22.85
CA PRO A 121 44.12 23.22 -24.03
C PRO A 121 44.50 22.58 -25.37
N ASN A 122 45.27 21.46 -25.39
CA ASN A 122 45.62 20.76 -26.59
C ASN A 122 44.68 19.58 -26.91
N GLY A 123 43.67 19.33 -26.06
CA GLY A 123 42.71 18.26 -26.13
C GLY A 123 43.18 16.95 -25.51
N GLY A 124 44.22 16.99 -24.68
CA GLY A 124 44.70 15.84 -23.92
C GLY A 124 43.91 15.66 -22.65
N VAL A 125 43.38 14.45 -22.40
CA VAL A 125 42.71 14.10 -21.13
C VAL A 125 43.80 13.96 -20.07
N VAL A 126 43.67 14.76 -18.99
CA VAL A 126 44.59 14.77 -17.84
C VAL A 126 44.06 13.80 -16.79
N GLU A 127 42.75 13.84 -16.54
CA GLU A 127 42.06 12.91 -15.68
C GLU A 127 40.71 12.51 -16.33
N PHE A 128 40.27 11.28 -16.11
CA PHE A 128 38.93 10.82 -16.40
C PHE A 128 38.44 10.02 -15.20
N LEU A 129 37.66 10.67 -14.36
CA LEU A 129 37.11 10.13 -13.12
C LEU A 129 35.67 9.71 -13.34
N SER A 130 35.16 8.83 -12.51
CA SER A 130 33.75 8.46 -12.40
C SER A 130 33.40 8.18 -10.96
N TYR A 131 32.14 8.31 -10.62
CA TYR A 131 31.53 7.89 -9.36
C TYR A 131 30.55 6.76 -9.62
N GLU A 132 30.26 5.94 -8.59
CA GLU A 132 29.32 4.81 -8.64
C GLU A 132 29.69 3.73 -9.67
N GLY A 133 30.99 3.57 -9.97
CA GLY A 133 31.52 2.58 -10.87
C GLY A 133 32.37 3.15 -12.01
N THR A 134 32.83 2.28 -12.92
CA THR A 134 33.68 2.66 -14.07
C THR A 134 32.91 2.67 -15.37
N MET A 135 33.23 3.62 -16.28
CA MET A 135 32.66 3.70 -17.61
C MET A 135 33.71 3.83 -18.69
N THR A 136 33.36 3.56 -19.94
CA THR A 136 34.26 3.79 -21.10
C THR A 136 33.60 4.83 -22.00
N ALA A 137 34.20 5.98 -22.16
CA ALA A 137 33.65 7.11 -22.90
C ALA A 137 33.46 6.78 -24.41
N VAL A 138 32.37 7.25 -24.97
CA VAL A 138 32.01 7.20 -26.37
C VAL A 138 31.97 8.63 -26.94
N GLY A 139 32.87 8.93 -27.85
CA GLY A 139 33.00 10.30 -28.38
C GLY A 139 33.70 11.27 -27.40
N GLY A 140 33.76 12.54 -27.78
CA GLY A 140 34.41 13.56 -26.99
C GLY A 140 35.93 13.38 -26.82
N PRO A 141 36.55 14.14 -25.89
CA PRO A 141 37.99 14.08 -25.66
C PRO A 141 38.48 12.78 -25.09
N ALA A 142 37.64 12.09 -24.26
CA ALA A 142 37.98 10.81 -23.63
C ALA A 142 37.58 9.57 -24.44
N ASP A 143 37.19 9.71 -25.71
CA ASP A 143 36.74 8.61 -26.56
C ASP A 143 37.61 7.35 -26.44
N GLY A 144 36.99 6.24 -26.04
CA GLY A 144 37.62 4.95 -25.86
C GLY A 144 38.48 4.80 -24.58
N GLN A 145 38.56 5.82 -23.73
CA GLN A 145 39.20 5.71 -22.42
C GLN A 145 38.25 5.19 -21.35
N THR A 146 38.78 4.43 -20.42
CA THR A 146 37.99 3.99 -19.24
C THR A 146 38.32 4.91 -18.05
N SER A 147 37.28 5.34 -17.33
CA SER A 147 37.41 6.20 -16.15
C SER A 147 38.07 5.46 -14.97
N VAL A 148 38.54 6.25 -14.03
CA VAL A 148 38.92 5.77 -12.70
C VAL A 148 37.75 6.07 -11.78
N ASP A 149 37.20 5.03 -11.17
CA ASP A 149 36.19 5.15 -10.12
C ASP A 149 36.82 5.74 -8.87
N ILE A 150 36.24 6.84 -8.34
CA ILE A 150 36.76 7.50 -7.15
C ILE A 150 36.48 6.71 -5.86
N GLY A 151 35.56 5.71 -5.90
CA GLY A 151 35.30 4.76 -4.82
C GLY A 151 34.47 5.30 -3.66
N VAL A 152 33.94 6.51 -3.79
CA VAL A 152 32.98 7.14 -2.87
C VAL A 152 31.84 7.76 -3.69
N GLU A 153 30.66 7.92 -3.08
CA GLU A 153 29.47 8.38 -3.78
C GLU A 153 28.65 9.36 -2.93
N GLU A 154 27.88 10.20 -3.57
CA GLU A 154 26.80 10.98 -2.97
C GLU A 154 25.49 10.27 -3.26
N THR A 155 24.47 10.49 -2.44
CA THR A 155 23.16 9.90 -2.58
C THR A 155 22.07 10.94 -2.37
N SER A 156 20.83 10.61 -2.72
CA SER A 156 19.66 11.46 -2.43
C SER A 156 19.42 11.74 -0.92
N SER A 157 20.23 11.17 -0.03
CA SER A 157 20.26 11.48 1.40
C SER A 157 21.47 12.31 1.84
N THR A 158 22.41 12.61 0.93
CA THR A 158 23.56 13.46 1.25
C THR A 158 23.06 14.86 1.68
N PRO A 159 23.51 15.38 2.84
CA PRO A 159 23.07 16.70 3.30
C PRO A 159 23.45 17.82 2.33
N VAL A 160 22.55 18.78 2.13
CA VAL A 160 22.86 19.99 1.34
C VAL A 160 24.08 20.71 1.91
N GLY A 161 25.06 21.02 1.03
CA GLY A 161 26.30 21.68 1.44
C GLY A 161 27.45 20.71 1.76
N PHE A 162 27.28 19.42 1.44
CA PHE A 162 28.34 18.40 1.46
C PHE A 162 28.91 18.19 0.07
N SER A 163 30.06 17.53 -0.04
CA SER A 163 30.78 17.20 -1.27
C SER A 163 31.74 16.05 -1.06
N LEU A 164 32.12 15.41 -2.15
CA LEU A 164 33.23 14.44 -2.19
C LEU A 164 34.55 15.20 -2.31
N GLN A 165 35.45 14.99 -1.38
CA GLN A 165 36.72 15.71 -1.34
C GLN A 165 37.91 14.77 -1.51
N ARG A 166 38.90 15.18 -2.30
CA ARG A 166 40.14 14.44 -2.51
C ARG A 166 41.14 14.70 -1.40
N ASP A 167 41.79 13.65 -0.91
CA ASP A 167 42.85 13.79 0.14
C ASP A 167 43.98 14.70 -0.36
N PRO A 168 44.33 15.76 0.38
CA PRO A 168 45.35 16.70 -0.02
C PRO A 168 46.76 16.11 -0.01
N ASP A 169 47.02 15.03 0.71
CA ASP A 169 48.33 14.37 0.82
C ASP A 169 48.44 13.11 -0.04
N ASP A 170 47.33 12.42 -0.36
CA ASP A 170 47.25 11.24 -1.23
C ASP A 170 46.14 11.40 -2.26
N HIS A 171 46.47 11.92 -3.43
CA HIS A 171 45.53 12.26 -4.48
C HIS A 171 44.88 11.01 -5.16
N ASP A 172 45.17 9.81 -4.74
CA ASP A 172 44.47 8.57 -5.19
C ASP A 172 43.32 8.20 -4.23
N VAL A 173 43.13 8.96 -3.12
CA VAL A 173 42.13 8.74 -2.08
C VAL A 173 41.09 9.87 -2.11
N TRP A 174 39.83 9.49 -1.99
CA TRP A 174 38.69 10.39 -1.83
C TRP A 174 38.00 10.10 -0.52
N PHE A 175 37.40 11.13 0.09
CA PHE A 175 36.63 11.03 1.32
C PHE A 175 35.15 10.98 1.01
N ASP A 176 34.41 10.22 1.83
CA ASP A 176 32.95 10.19 1.84
C ASP A 176 32.36 11.61 1.98
N PRO A 177 31.10 11.85 1.65
CA PRO A 177 30.49 13.16 1.69
C PRO A 177 30.73 13.88 3.02
N MET A 178 31.33 15.08 2.96
CA MET A 178 31.64 15.91 4.12
C MET A 178 31.32 17.38 3.80
N PRO A 179 31.21 18.28 4.79
CA PRO A 179 30.93 19.69 4.53
C PRO A 179 31.86 20.26 3.48
N ASN A 180 31.32 20.86 2.42
CA ASN A 180 32.11 21.32 1.28
C ASN A 180 33.14 22.40 1.63
N SER A 181 34.23 22.39 0.87
CA SER A 181 35.32 23.36 1.00
C SER A 181 35.52 24.19 -0.27
N PHE A 182 34.55 24.24 -1.19
CA PHE A 182 34.67 24.92 -2.46
C PHE A 182 35.25 26.31 -2.36
N GLY A 183 36.30 26.58 -3.14
CA GLY A 183 37.03 27.84 -3.15
C GLY A 183 38.25 27.91 -2.22
N GLU A 184 38.49 26.85 -1.43
CA GLU A 184 39.71 26.68 -0.61
C GLU A 184 40.30 25.28 -0.90
N VAL A 185 41.61 25.10 -0.76
CA VAL A 185 42.23 23.76 -0.89
C VAL A 185 41.67 22.86 0.20
N ASN A 186 41.26 21.63 -0.19
CA ASN A 186 40.75 20.63 0.76
C ASN A 186 41.66 20.54 1.99
N GLY A 187 41.06 20.55 3.15
CA GLY A 187 41.73 20.30 4.42
C GLY A 187 41.96 18.82 4.65
N ASP A 188 43.01 18.47 5.42
CA ASP A 188 43.00 17.16 6.08
C ASP A 188 41.75 17.12 7.00
N PRO A 189 40.80 16.22 6.85
CA PRO A 189 39.66 16.13 7.74
C PRO A 189 40.03 15.98 9.21
N GLY A 190 41.36 15.92 9.50
CA GLY A 190 41.90 15.66 10.83
C GLY A 190 41.76 14.18 11.17
N PRO A 191 42.26 13.74 12.32
CA PRO A 191 41.81 12.47 12.85
C PRO A 191 40.32 12.62 13.04
N GLY A 192 39.54 11.75 12.39
CA GLY A 192 38.09 11.67 12.59
C GLY A 192 37.73 11.74 14.09
N PRO A 193 36.50 12.05 14.47
CA PRO A 193 36.13 12.07 15.87
C PRO A 193 36.69 10.83 16.55
N ASP A 194 37.24 10.99 17.77
CA ASP A 194 37.80 9.86 18.53
C ASP A 194 36.76 8.73 18.49
N PRO A 195 37.14 7.49 18.13
CA PRO A 195 36.17 6.41 18.00
C PRO A 195 35.39 6.29 19.30
N VAL A 196 34.07 6.11 19.18
CA VAL A 196 33.18 5.89 20.34
C VAL A 196 33.64 4.62 21.05
N THR A 197 33.79 4.73 22.37
CA THR A 197 34.21 3.64 23.26
C THR A 197 33.31 3.59 24.47
N CYS A 198 33.35 2.52 25.22
CA CYS A 198 32.57 2.39 26.46
C CYS A 198 32.94 3.43 27.55
N ASP A 199 34.08 4.13 27.39
CA ASP A 199 34.52 5.23 28.27
C ASP A 199 34.10 6.60 27.73
N THR A 200 33.42 6.68 26.56
CA THR A 200 32.95 7.94 26.00
C THR A 200 31.91 8.56 26.92
N VAL A 201 32.06 9.86 27.17
CA VAL A 201 31.23 10.58 28.16
C VAL A 201 29.83 10.80 27.60
N VAL A 202 28.80 10.19 28.22
CA VAL A 202 27.39 10.44 27.95
C VAL A 202 27.07 11.92 28.21
N THR A 203 26.42 12.56 27.26
CA THR A 203 26.12 14.02 27.32
C THR A 203 24.66 14.27 27.63
N HIS A 204 23.76 13.37 27.21
CA HIS A 204 22.31 13.47 27.40
C HIS A 204 21.75 12.08 27.73
N THR A 205 20.65 12.03 28.47
CA THR A 205 19.84 10.82 28.59
C THR A 205 18.89 10.68 27.39
N ILE A 206 18.39 9.48 27.11
CA ILE A 206 17.42 9.25 26.04
C ILE A 206 16.16 10.12 26.23
N PRO A 207 15.53 10.21 27.43
CA PRO A 207 14.40 11.12 27.64
C PRO A 207 14.71 12.62 27.37
N GLU A 208 15.95 13.08 27.60
CA GLU A 208 16.35 14.45 27.26
C GLU A 208 16.44 14.66 25.74
N VAL A 209 16.76 13.59 24.98
CA VAL A 209 16.76 13.64 23.49
C VAL A 209 15.33 13.58 22.97
N GLN A 210 14.49 12.70 23.47
CA GLN A 210 13.08 12.58 23.10
C GLN A 210 12.30 13.88 23.40
N GLY A 211 12.43 14.39 24.63
CA GLY A 211 11.61 15.50 25.08
C GLY A 211 10.19 15.06 25.46
N SER A 212 9.26 16.02 25.52
CA SER A 212 7.86 15.78 25.89
C SER A 212 6.87 16.28 24.82
N GLY A 213 7.24 16.26 23.57
CA GLY A 213 6.46 16.75 22.45
C GLY A 213 6.74 15.94 21.19
N GLU A 214 6.01 16.22 20.13
CA GLU A 214 6.07 15.55 18.83
C GLU A 214 7.44 15.63 18.11
N SER A 215 8.44 16.22 18.71
CA SER A 215 9.78 16.32 18.12
C SER A 215 10.85 16.60 19.16
N THR A 216 12.08 16.14 18.88
CA THR A 216 13.22 16.33 19.75
C THR A 216 13.55 17.80 19.99
N PRO A 217 13.79 18.23 21.25
CA PRO A 217 14.31 19.58 21.53
C PRO A 217 15.77 19.77 21.12
N LEU A 218 16.46 18.71 20.68
CA LEU A 218 17.89 18.70 20.36
C LEU A 218 18.17 18.53 18.85
N ASP A 219 17.19 18.84 18.00
CA ASP A 219 17.29 18.72 16.55
C ASP A 219 18.60 19.33 16.00
N GLY A 220 19.32 18.54 15.18
CA GLY A 220 20.61 18.89 14.59
C GLY A 220 21.79 18.97 15.58
N GLN A 221 21.62 18.56 16.84
CA GLN A 221 22.71 18.57 17.84
C GLN A 221 23.37 17.20 17.94
N THR A 222 24.70 17.18 18.04
CA THR A 222 25.45 15.96 18.36
C THR A 222 25.27 15.63 19.84
N VAL A 223 24.78 14.42 20.11
CA VAL A 223 24.53 13.86 21.44
C VAL A 223 25.32 12.57 21.63
N THR A 224 25.62 12.24 22.89
CA THR A 224 26.08 10.91 23.26
C THR A 224 25.15 10.37 24.31
N VAL A 225 24.56 9.19 24.03
CA VAL A 225 23.64 8.48 24.92
C VAL A 225 24.17 7.07 25.23
N ASP A 226 23.68 6.44 26.29
CA ASP A 226 23.89 5.05 26.57
C ASP A 226 22.56 4.38 26.92
N GLY A 227 22.49 3.07 26.71
CA GLY A 227 21.27 2.29 27.00
C GLY A 227 21.45 0.82 26.68
N VAL A 228 20.33 0.08 26.71
CA VAL A 228 20.24 -1.31 26.31
C VAL A 228 19.44 -1.45 25.02
N VAL A 229 19.92 -2.29 24.11
CA VAL A 229 19.20 -2.61 22.86
C VAL A 229 17.94 -3.39 23.20
N VAL A 230 16.79 -2.85 22.82
CA VAL A 230 15.46 -3.47 23.04
C VAL A 230 14.85 -4.05 21.78
N ALA A 231 15.30 -3.64 20.59
CA ALA A 231 14.97 -4.27 19.31
C ALA A 231 16.12 -4.10 18.32
N ASP A 232 16.41 -5.15 17.53
CA ASP A 232 17.40 -5.18 16.48
C ASP A 232 16.70 -5.22 15.12
N LEU A 233 16.77 -4.12 14.35
CA LEU A 233 16.20 -3.95 13.03
C LEU A 233 17.29 -3.62 11.99
N GLN A 234 18.54 -4.04 12.22
CA GLN A 234 19.66 -3.83 11.29
C GLN A 234 19.44 -4.58 9.97
N ASP A 235 18.75 -5.72 10.02
CA ASP A 235 18.26 -6.40 8.82
C ASP A 235 16.87 -5.89 8.44
N GLY A 236 16.44 -6.09 7.19
CA GLY A 236 15.09 -5.73 6.76
C GLY A 236 14.91 -4.33 6.18
N GLY A 237 15.99 -3.51 6.13
CA GLY A 237 16.00 -2.19 5.48
C GLY A 237 15.68 -1.00 6.39
N TYR A 238 15.62 -1.22 7.70
CA TYR A 238 15.58 -0.13 8.67
C TYR A 238 16.99 0.35 9.04
N ASP A 239 18.00 -0.53 8.89
CA ASP A 239 19.42 -0.24 9.09
C ASP A 239 19.73 0.38 10.47
N GLY A 240 19.04 -0.09 11.52
CA GLY A 240 19.15 0.47 12.85
C GLY A 240 18.59 -0.43 13.94
N PHE A 241 18.46 0.13 15.14
CA PHE A 241 17.95 -0.60 16.31
C PHE A 241 17.31 0.35 17.32
N HIS A 242 16.46 -0.16 18.20
CA HIS A 242 15.92 0.63 19.32
C HIS A 242 16.78 0.46 20.56
N LEU A 243 17.12 1.60 21.18
CA LEU A 243 17.88 1.71 22.41
C LEU A 243 16.98 2.29 23.50
N GLN A 244 17.03 1.73 24.72
CA GLN A 244 16.22 2.22 25.84
C GLN A 244 17.08 2.45 27.09
N ASP A 245 16.81 3.55 27.82
CA ASP A 245 17.36 3.78 29.15
C ASP A 245 16.78 2.74 30.14
N PRO A 246 17.61 1.86 30.74
CA PRO A 246 17.10 0.78 31.58
C PRO A 246 16.45 1.23 32.89
N ASP A 247 16.82 2.42 33.40
CA ASP A 247 16.32 2.97 34.65
C ASP A 247 15.20 4.01 34.45
N GLY A 248 15.16 4.63 33.25
CA GLY A 248 14.27 5.72 32.90
C GLY A 248 14.45 6.97 33.78
N ASP A 249 13.82 8.08 33.41
CA ASP A 249 13.84 9.30 34.23
C ASP A 249 12.67 9.39 35.23
N GLY A 250 11.67 8.52 35.08
CA GLY A 250 10.48 8.43 35.91
C GLY A 250 9.46 9.53 35.65
N ASP A 251 9.60 10.30 34.55
CA ASP A 251 8.58 11.20 34.03
C ASP A 251 7.78 10.48 32.94
N PRO A 252 6.49 10.21 33.13
CA PRO A 252 5.68 9.53 32.09
C PRO A 252 5.41 10.39 30.84
N ALA A 253 5.81 11.67 30.83
CA ALA A 253 5.62 12.56 29.69
C ALA A 253 6.80 12.55 28.70
N THR A 254 7.81 11.72 28.96
CA THR A 254 9.00 11.54 28.11
C THR A 254 9.21 10.06 27.85
N SER A 255 9.50 9.68 26.60
CA SER A 255 9.88 8.31 26.29
C SER A 255 11.29 8.00 26.79
N ASP A 256 11.47 6.79 27.34
CA ASP A 256 12.78 6.24 27.72
C ASP A 256 13.45 5.49 26.54
N GLY A 257 12.83 5.39 25.37
CA GLY A 257 13.31 4.69 24.18
C GLY A 257 13.65 5.63 23.03
N ILE A 258 14.51 5.22 22.09
CA ILE A 258 14.85 5.97 20.89
C ILE A 258 15.31 5.03 19.76
N PHE A 259 15.09 5.41 18.50
CA PHE A 259 15.66 4.71 17.36
C PHE A 259 17.08 5.21 17.06
N ILE A 260 17.98 4.29 16.77
CA ILE A 260 19.37 4.54 16.36
C ILE A 260 19.55 4.09 14.93
N TYR A 261 19.67 5.03 14.00
CA TYR A 261 20.01 4.74 12.61
C TYR A 261 21.52 4.56 12.48
N ALA A 262 21.99 3.37 12.10
CA ALA A 262 23.39 3.00 12.08
C ALA A 262 23.70 1.99 10.95
N PRO A 263 23.57 2.38 9.67
CA PRO A 263 23.72 1.45 8.51
C PRO A 263 25.10 0.79 8.43
N ASP A 264 26.16 1.49 8.90
CA ASP A 264 27.54 0.99 8.91
C ASP A 264 28.01 0.61 10.31
N GLY A 265 27.07 0.51 11.28
CA GLY A 265 27.37 0.14 12.67
C GLY A 265 27.78 -1.31 12.81
N PRO A 266 28.44 -1.68 13.93
CA PRO A 266 28.64 -3.08 14.27
C PRO A 266 27.31 -3.78 14.55
N ASP A 267 27.26 -5.11 14.33
CA ASP A 267 26.12 -5.92 14.72
C ASP A 267 25.84 -5.77 16.22
N VAL A 268 24.58 -5.55 16.57
CA VAL A 268 24.10 -5.53 17.96
C VAL A 268 23.10 -6.67 18.18
N ALA A 269 22.78 -6.94 19.42
CA ALA A 269 21.73 -7.89 19.77
C ALA A 269 20.89 -7.37 20.93
N VAL A 270 19.64 -7.80 21.01
CA VAL A 270 18.75 -7.48 22.14
C VAL A 270 19.42 -7.82 23.46
N GLY A 271 19.47 -6.85 24.38
CA GLY A 271 20.14 -6.95 25.67
C GLY A 271 21.61 -6.48 25.67
N ASP A 272 22.18 -6.12 24.54
CA ASP A 272 23.51 -5.48 24.52
C ASP A 272 23.43 -4.06 25.12
N SER A 273 24.41 -3.72 25.97
CA SER A 273 24.59 -2.34 26.44
C SER A 273 25.42 -1.57 25.42
N VAL A 274 24.97 -0.42 25.00
CA VAL A 274 25.58 0.35 23.90
C VAL A 274 25.78 1.81 24.31
N VAL A 275 26.90 2.41 23.88
CA VAL A 275 27.14 3.86 23.90
C VAL A 275 27.13 4.33 22.46
N VAL A 276 26.31 5.33 22.15
CA VAL A 276 26.13 5.90 20.80
C VAL A 276 26.46 7.38 20.82
N THR A 277 27.21 7.86 19.85
CA THR A 277 27.36 9.29 19.54
C THR A 277 26.81 9.52 18.14
N GLY A 278 25.99 10.56 17.97
CA GLY A 278 25.38 10.88 16.69
C GLY A 278 24.59 12.17 16.72
N THR A 279 23.92 12.47 15.62
CA THR A 279 23.07 13.66 15.48
C THR A 279 21.63 13.30 15.79
N ALA A 280 21.02 14.00 16.77
CA ALA A 280 19.60 13.88 17.07
C ALA A 280 18.76 14.64 16.05
N GLY A 281 17.62 14.09 15.66
CA GLY A 281 16.69 14.71 14.70
C GLY A 281 15.45 13.89 14.43
N GLU A 282 14.59 14.40 13.56
CA GLU A 282 13.37 13.73 13.13
C GLU A 282 13.55 13.10 11.74
N PHE A 283 13.11 11.87 11.59
CA PHE A 283 13.03 11.21 10.30
C PHE A 283 11.59 10.77 10.04
N PHE A 284 10.87 11.51 9.20
CA PHE A 284 9.43 11.30 8.95
C PHE A 284 8.62 11.18 10.25
N ASP A 285 8.80 12.16 11.14
CA ASP A 285 8.16 12.26 12.46
C ASP A 285 8.55 11.16 13.48
N LEU A 286 9.63 10.39 13.24
CA LEU A 286 10.26 9.50 14.23
C LEU A 286 11.48 10.20 14.83
N THR A 287 11.51 10.37 16.14
CA THR A 287 12.70 10.84 16.84
C THR A 287 13.81 9.79 16.78
N GLN A 288 14.96 10.15 16.22
CA GLN A 288 16.11 9.25 16.08
C GLN A 288 17.45 9.92 16.34
N ILE A 289 18.48 9.08 16.53
CA ILE A 289 19.88 9.49 16.46
C ILE A 289 20.51 8.83 15.23
N SER A 290 20.97 9.65 14.27
CA SER A 290 21.83 9.17 13.19
C SER A 290 23.25 9.01 13.74
N ALA A 291 23.70 7.76 13.87
CA ALA A 291 24.94 7.45 14.58
C ALA A 291 26.17 7.81 13.76
N ASP A 292 27.05 8.66 14.33
CA ASP A 292 28.41 8.88 13.85
C ASP A 292 29.37 7.75 14.30
N GLY A 293 29.00 7.02 15.38
CA GLY A 293 29.72 5.88 15.90
C GLY A 293 29.07 5.29 17.14
N LEU A 294 29.32 4.03 17.40
CA LEU A 294 28.80 3.34 18.56
C LEU A 294 29.77 2.28 19.09
N ALA A 295 29.60 1.87 20.36
CA ALA A 295 30.39 0.83 21.01
C ALA A 295 29.48 -0.11 21.79
N VAL A 296 29.61 -1.43 21.56
CA VAL A 296 28.95 -2.47 22.37
C VAL A 296 29.77 -2.69 23.64
N CYS A 297 29.14 -2.49 24.78
CA CYS A 297 29.81 -2.33 26.08
C CYS A 297 29.37 -3.38 27.10
N GLN A 298 29.85 -4.59 26.98
CA GLN A 298 29.47 -5.72 27.84
C GLN A 298 29.74 -5.49 29.34
N GLU A 299 30.69 -4.63 29.69
CA GLU A 299 31.00 -4.25 31.07
C GLU A 299 29.95 -3.35 31.73
N LEU A 300 29.09 -2.68 31.00
CA LEU A 300 27.97 -1.92 31.54
C LEU A 300 26.86 -2.81 32.07
N ASP A 301 26.64 -3.98 31.43
CA ASP A 301 25.71 -5.03 31.87
C ASP A 301 24.33 -4.46 32.27
N PHE A 302 23.78 -3.56 31.48
CA PHE A 302 22.46 -2.98 31.70
C PHE A 302 21.39 -4.09 31.63
N PRO A 303 20.43 -4.11 32.56
CA PRO A 303 19.34 -5.07 32.47
C PRO A 303 18.35 -4.67 31.38
N LEU A 304 17.82 -5.66 30.64
CA LEU A 304 16.69 -5.41 29.77
C LEU A 304 15.51 -4.87 30.61
N PRO A 305 14.89 -3.72 30.25
CA PRO A 305 13.76 -3.18 30.99
C PRO A 305 12.56 -4.10 30.92
N ALA A 306 11.66 -4.00 31.89
CA ALA A 306 10.35 -4.65 31.76
C ALA A 306 9.53 -3.90 30.69
N PRO A 307 8.78 -4.61 29.82
CA PRO A 307 7.97 -3.96 28.83
C PRO A 307 6.95 -3.00 29.46
N ALA A 308 6.84 -1.80 28.90
CA ALA A 308 5.83 -0.83 29.31
C ALA A 308 4.43 -1.30 28.85
N PRO A 309 3.36 -1.06 29.64
CA PRO A 309 2.02 -1.43 29.22
C PRO A 309 1.53 -0.51 28.08
N LEU A 310 1.15 -1.09 26.95
CA LEU A 310 0.40 -0.39 25.89
C LEU A 310 -1.10 -0.62 26.15
N ASP A 311 -1.75 0.39 26.72
CA ASP A 311 -3.16 0.36 27.17
C ASP A 311 -4.00 1.28 26.27
N LEU A 312 -4.57 0.71 25.19
CA LEU A 312 -5.41 1.43 24.25
C LEU A 312 -6.81 1.71 24.85
N PRO A 313 -7.52 2.79 24.47
CA PRO A 313 -7.17 3.76 23.41
C PRO A 313 -6.19 4.83 23.85
N LEU A 314 -5.29 5.24 22.96
CA LEU A 314 -4.35 6.33 23.16
C LEU A 314 -4.57 7.44 22.12
N ASP A 315 -4.32 8.68 22.49
CA ASP A 315 -4.12 9.76 21.52
C ASP A 315 -2.63 9.86 21.12
N ASP A 316 -2.32 10.71 20.14
CA ASP A 316 -0.95 10.87 19.62
C ASP A 316 0.05 11.15 20.76
N ALA A 317 -0.32 11.98 21.73
CA ALA A 317 0.54 12.27 22.89
C ALA A 317 0.79 11.02 23.76
N GLY A 318 -0.20 10.14 23.91
CA GLY A 318 -0.04 8.90 24.66
C GLY A 318 0.82 7.86 23.92
N PHE A 319 0.80 7.85 22.59
CA PHE A 319 1.70 7.04 21.79
C PHE A 319 3.13 7.59 21.85
N GLU A 320 3.28 8.92 21.77
CA GLU A 320 4.57 9.61 21.86
C GLU A 320 5.31 9.31 23.17
N GLU A 321 4.58 9.24 24.29
CA GLU A 321 5.14 8.87 25.60
C GLU A 321 5.79 7.47 25.63
N LEU A 322 5.49 6.62 24.61
CA LEU A 322 5.98 5.23 24.49
C LEU A 322 6.85 5.00 23.24
N GLU A 323 7.09 6.02 22.42
CA GLU A 323 7.86 5.88 21.19
C GLU A 323 9.27 5.35 21.45
N GLY A 324 9.70 4.34 20.69
CA GLY A 324 11.00 3.70 20.84
C GLY A 324 11.10 2.71 22.02
N MET A 325 10.08 2.61 22.87
CA MET A 325 10.12 1.76 24.05
C MET A 325 9.68 0.31 23.77
N TYR A 326 10.26 -0.60 24.54
CA TYR A 326 9.81 -1.98 24.68
C TYR A 326 8.44 -2.02 25.36
N VAL A 327 7.41 -2.54 24.67
CA VAL A 327 6.02 -2.52 25.13
C VAL A 327 5.36 -3.89 25.09
N VAL A 328 4.24 -4.01 25.80
CA VAL A 328 3.33 -5.16 25.74
C VAL A 328 1.89 -4.66 25.74
N PRO A 329 1.05 -5.07 24.77
CA PRO A 329 -0.38 -4.75 24.80
C PRO A 329 -1.05 -5.32 26.07
N VAL A 330 -1.85 -4.49 26.75
CA VAL A 330 -2.59 -4.88 27.96
C VAL A 330 -3.85 -5.65 27.59
N ASP A 331 -4.50 -5.23 26.50
CA ASP A 331 -5.77 -5.76 26.04
C ASP A 331 -5.58 -6.83 24.97
N THR A 332 -6.63 -7.63 24.80
CA THR A 332 -6.71 -8.55 23.67
C THR A 332 -7.08 -7.75 22.43
N LEU A 333 -6.21 -7.74 21.43
CA LEU A 333 -6.39 -7.01 20.20
C LEU A 333 -7.08 -7.87 19.13
N THR A 334 -7.86 -7.21 18.28
CA THR A 334 -8.58 -7.80 17.15
C THR A 334 -7.98 -7.30 15.84
N VAL A 335 -7.81 -8.19 14.86
CA VAL A 335 -7.40 -7.82 13.50
C VAL A 335 -8.48 -6.97 12.88
N THR A 336 -8.15 -5.77 12.43
CA THR A 336 -9.10 -4.86 11.77
C THR A 336 -8.74 -4.56 10.32
N GLU A 337 -7.46 -4.78 9.89
CA GLU A 337 -7.05 -4.71 8.50
C GLU A 337 -5.94 -5.70 8.16
N VAL A 338 -6.00 -6.27 6.92
CA VAL A 338 -5.01 -7.20 6.35
C VAL A 338 -4.62 -6.83 4.89
N TYR A 339 -4.93 -5.59 4.46
CA TYR A 339 -4.69 -5.16 3.07
C TYR A 339 -3.20 -5.12 2.74
N ASN A 340 -2.40 -4.54 3.63
CA ASN A 340 -0.95 -4.40 3.45
C ASN A 340 -0.15 -5.66 3.82
N LEU A 341 -0.79 -6.68 4.37
CA LEU A 341 -0.10 -7.87 4.88
C LEU A 341 0.75 -8.59 3.81
N ASN A 342 0.25 -8.68 2.57
CA ASN A 342 0.98 -9.35 1.50
C ASN A 342 2.08 -8.48 0.86
N ARG A 343 2.09 -7.17 1.10
CA ARG A 343 3.06 -6.23 0.52
C ARG A 343 4.14 -5.81 1.50
N PHE A 344 3.75 -5.53 2.73
CA PHE A 344 4.62 -4.92 3.74
C PHE A 344 4.63 -5.69 5.08
N GLY A 345 3.95 -6.84 5.17
CA GLY A 345 3.87 -7.62 6.41
C GLY A 345 2.99 -7.02 7.50
N GLU A 346 2.26 -5.93 7.21
CA GLU A 346 1.49 -5.14 8.18
C GLU A 346 0.10 -5.70 8.44
N ILE A 347 -0.29 -5.77 9.70
CA ILE A 347 -1.64 -6.06 10.19
C ILE A 347 -2.08 -4.91 11.09
N VAL A 348 -3.26 -4.30 10.83
CA VAL A 348 -3.82 -3.33 11.78
C VAL A 348 -4.62 -4.06 12.83
N LEU A 349 -4.34 -3.76 14.09
CA LEU A 349 -4.97 -4.30 15.27
C LEU A 349 -5.77 -3.22 16.00
N SER A 350 -6.86 -3.60 16.68
CA SER A 350 -7.67 -2.67 17.45
C SER A 350 -8.11 -3.24 18.79
N GLU A 351 -8.19 -2.39 19.81
CA GLU A 351 -8.79 -2.70 21.10
C GLU A 351 -10.33 -2.72 21.00
N GLY A 352 -11.01 -3.54 21.80
CA GLY A 352 -12.47 -3.56 21.93
C GLY A 352 -13.21 -4.14 20.71
N GLY A 353 -12.54 -4.88 19.82
CA GLY A 353 -13.11 -5.50 18.62
C GLY A 353 -12.84 -4.71 17.35
N ARG A 354 -13.39 -5.18 16.22
CA ARG A 354 -13.23 -4.53 14.91
C ARG A 354 -13.66 -3.07 14.94
N LEU A 355 -13.01 -2.24 14.14
CA LEU A 355 -13.44 -0.88 13.88
C LEU A 355 -14.54 -0.87 12.81
N PHE A 356 -15.48 0.04 12.95
CA PHE A 356 -16.54 0.25 11.97
C PHE A 356 -16.40 1.60 11.30
N ALA A 357 -16.75 1.68 10.01
CA ALA A 357 -16.82 2.95 9.31
C ALA A 357 -17.73 3.91 10.08
N PRO A 358 -17.32 5.16 10.30
CA PRO A 358 -18.06 6.09 11.15
C PRO A 358 -19.54 6.26 10.76
N THR A 359 -19.82 6.33 9.46
CA THR A 359 -21.17 6.46 8.90
C THR A 359 -21.89 5.13 8.70
N GLU A 360 -21.27 4.02 9.09
CA GLU A 360 -21.96 2.73 9.25
C GLU A 360 -22.76 2.70 10.57
N VAL A 361 -22.22 3.32 11.63
CA VAL A 361 -22.75 3.19 13.00
C VAL A 361 -23.31 4.49 13.57
N ALA A 362 -23.10 5.64 12.91
CA ALA A 362 -23.55 6.95 13.36
C ALA A 362 -23.97 7.83 12.19
N GLU A 363 -25.02 8.64 12.42
CA GLU A 363 -25.46 9.68 11.48
C GLU A 363 -24.32 10.63 11.10
N PRO A 364 -24.20 11.06 9.83
CA PRO A 364 -23.18 12.00 9.38
C PRO A 364 -23.16 13.29 10.20
N GLY A 365 -21.98 13.70 10.69
CA GLY A 365 -21.81 14.92 11.48
C GLY A 365 -20.99 14.69 12.75
N PRO A 366 -21.26 15.41 13.86
CA PRO A 366 -20.45 15.31 15.08
C PRO A 366 -20.40 13.91 15.71
N ALA A 367 -21.42 13.07 15.49
CA ALA A 367 -21.45 11.70 16.03
C ALA A 367 -20.50 10.79 15.25
N SER A 368 -20.53 10.83 13.93
CA SER A 368 -19.61 10.04 13.08
C SER A 368 -18.17 10.54 13.21
N VAL A 369 -17.93 11.85 13.35
CA VAL A 369 -16.58 12.39 13.64
C VAL A 369 -16.04 11.83 14.95
N ALA A 370 -16.86 11.74 16.00
CA ALA A 370 -16.44 11.16 17.27
C ALA A 370 -16.12 9.66 17.17
N VAL A 371 -16.79 8.92 16.28
CA VAL A 371 -16.45 7.51 15.99
C VAL A 371 -15.10 7.43 15.27
N ALA A 372 -14.85 8.30 14.29
CA ALA A 372 -13.56 8.34 13.59
C ALA A 372 -12.40 8.63 14.55
N GLU A 373 -12.54 9.66 15.39
CA GLU A 373 -11.55 10.02 16.42
C GLU A 373 -11.30 8.87 17.42
N GLU A 374 -12.34 8.11 17.78
CA GLU A 374 -12.21 6.95 18.66
C GLU A 374 -11.54 5.77 17.94
N ASN A 375 -11.86 5.53 16.66
CA ASN A 375 -11.22 4.50 15.84
C ASN A 375 -9.70 4.73 15.75
N ASP A 376 -9.28 5.98 15.52
CA ASP A 376 -7.87 6.33 15.43
C ASP A 376 -7.11 6.04 16.73
N ARG A 377 -7.73 6.27 17.85
CA ARG A 377 -7.13 6.03 19.18
C ARG A 377 -7.06 4.56 19.58
N ARG A 378 -7.88 3.70 18.98
CA ARG A 378 -8.02 2.28 19.31
C ARG A 378 -7.14 1.36 18.49
N ARG A 379 -6.44 1.86 17.46
CA ARG A 379 -5.67 1.03 16.52
C ARG A 379 -4.16 1.20 16.65
N VAL A 380 -3.43 0.15 16.29
CA VAL A 380 -1.98 0.12 16.15
C VAL A 380 -1.61 -0.88 15.05
N ILE A 381 -0.54 -0.64 14.31
CA ILE A 381 -0.05 -1.57 13.29
C ILE A 381 0.87 -2.60 13.96
N LEU A 382 0.72 -3.87 13.63
CA LEU A 382 1.73 -4.91 13.85
C LEU A 382 2.53 -5.06 12.55
N ASP A 383 3.83 -4.85 12.63
CA ASP A 383 4.77 -4.87 11.51
C ASP A 383 5.64 -6.14 11.56
N ASP A 384 6.24 -6.54 10.44
CA ASP A 384 7.12 -7.71 10.36
C ASP A 384 8.62 -7.38 10.41
N GLY A 385 8.99 -6.12 10.66
CA GLY A 385 10.38 -5.66 10.74
C GLY A 385 11.03 -5.40 9.37
N ARG A 386 10.24 -5.22 8.29
CA ARG A 386 10.75 -4.93 6.95
C ARG A 386 10.20 -3.62 6.41
N SER A 387 11.08 -2.80 5.83
CA SER A 387 10.69 -1.52 5.23
C SER A 387 10.42 -1.61 3.72
N PHE A 388 10.60 -2.77 3.08
CA PHE A 388 10.49 -2.96 1.64
C PHE A 388 9.26 -3.79 1.23
N ASN A 389 8.88 -3.72 -0.05
CA ASN A 389 7.81 -4.52 -0.61
C ASN A 389 8.22 -5.99 -0.70
N LEU A 390 7.51 -6.88 -0.02
CA LEU A 390 7.78 -8.33 0.05
C LEU A 390 7.71 -9.00 -1.32
N ALA A 391 6.73 -8.61 -2.15
CA ALA A 391 6.55 -9.20 -3.48
C ALA A 391 7.71 -8.85 -4.42
N ASP A 392 8.21 -7.62 -4.37
CA ASP A 392 9.36 -7.17 -5.17
C ASP A 392 10.65 -7.87 -4.73
N ALA A 393 10.77 -8.15 -3.43
CA ALA A 393 11.89 -8.91 -2.86
C ALA A 393 11.76 -10.44 -3.03
N GLY A 394 10.60 -10.94 -3.48
CA GLY A 394 10.34 -12.37 -3.61
C GLY A 394 10.21 -13.09 -2.26
N VAL A 395 9.74 -12.37 -1.24
CA VAL A 395 9.50 -12.88 0.11
C VAL A 395 8.00 -13.19 0.25
N ASP A 396 7.68 -14.37 0.79
CA ASP A 396 6.29 -14.71 1.11
C ASP A 396 5.81 -13.89 2.34
N PRO A 397 4.55 -13.42 2.36
CA PRO A 397 4.03 -12.66 3.48
C PRO A 397 3.99 -13.51 4.76
N PRO A 398 4.27 -12.91 5.94
CA PRO A 398 4.17 -13.61 7.22
C PRO A 398 2.72 -13.98 7.54
N PHE A 399 2.51 -14.89 8.48
CA PHE A 399 1.21 -15.31 9.04
C PHE A 399 0.21 -15.93 8.06
N LEU A 400 0.50 -15.98 6.75
CA LEU A 400 -0.44 -16.48 5.73
C LEU A 400 0.00 -17.80 5.13
N THR A 401 -0.94 -18.74 5.02
CA THR A 401 -0.82 -19.93 4.15
C THR A 401 -2.11 -20.08 3.33
N VAL A 402 -2.09 -20.91 2.30
CA VAL A 402 -3.29 -21.16 1.46
C VAL A 402 -4.52 -21.56 2.29
N ASN A 403 -4.30 -22.29 3.40
CA ASN A 403 -5.38 -22.89 4.20
C ASN A 403 -5.53 -22.30 5.60
N ASP A 404 -4.63 -21.42 6.00
CA ASP A 404 -4.61 -20.81 7.34
C ASP A 404 -4.42 -19.30 7.17
N PRO A 405 -5.52 -18.58 6.93
CA PRO A 405 -5.51 -17.12 6.77
C PRO A 405 -5.49 -16.42 8.12
N VAL A 406 -4.97 -15.21 8.16
CA VAL A 406 -5.36 -14.20 9.15
C VAL A 406 -6.42 -13.31 8.52
N ARG A 407 -7.54 -13.12 9.19
CA ARG A 407 -8.72 -12.40 8.68
C ARG A 407 -9.09 -11.24 9.59
N VAL A 408 -9.70 -10.22 9.02
CA VAL A 408 -10.35 -9.17 9.82
C VAL A 408 -11.38 -9.82 10.75
N GLY A 409 -11.31 -9.48 12.04
CA GLY A 409 -12.13 -10.09 13.09
C GLY A 409 -11.46 -11.24 13.85
N ASP A 410 -10.29 -11.72 13.40
CA ASP A 410 -9.50 -12.67 14.17
C ASP A 410 -8.88 -12.02 15.40
N THR A 411 -8.61 -12.82 16.41
CA THR A 411 -8.04 -12.34 17.67
C THR A 411 -6.55 -12.57 17.70
N ALA A 412 -5.76 -11.53 17.98
CA ALA A 412 -4.35 -11.67 18.32
C ALA A 412 -4.23 -12.33 19.70
N THR A 413 -3.72 -13.57 19.76
CA THR A 413 -3.64 -14.38 20.98
C THR A 413 -2.31 -14.28 21.69
N SER A 414 -1.28 -13.94 20.94
CA SER A 414 0.05 -13.61 21.46
C SER A 414 0.64 -12.59 20.50
N ILE A 415 0.93 -11.41 21.02
CA ILE A 415 1.85 -10.48 20.39
C ILE A 415 3.11 -10.64 21.20
N GLU A 416 4.13 -11.21 20.58
CA GLU A 416 5.42 -11.44 21.21
C GLU A 416 6.07 -10.10 21.64
N GLU A 417 7.27 -10.13 22.12
CA GLU A 417 8.01 -8.95 22.53
C GLU A 417 8.15 -7.95 21.37
N VAL A 418 7.71 -6.71 21.57
CA VAL A 418 7.64 -5.68 20.53
C VAL A 418 8.11 -4.32 21.06
N VAL A 419 8.56 -3.47 20.15
CA VAL A 419 8.85 -2.05 20.41
C VAL A 419 7.81 -1.19 19.69
N LEU A 420 7.32 -0.16 20.34
CA LEU A 420 6.48 0.85 19.69
C LEU A 420 7.38 1.80 18.92
N SER A 421 7.15 1.94 17.64
CA SER A 421 7.88 2.83 16.75
C SER A 421 6.92 3.65 15.91
N TYR A 422 7.38 4.72 15.30
CA TYR A 422 6.62 5.48 14.31
C TYR A 422 7.24 5.33 12.92
N GLY A 423 6.42 5.33 11.88
CA GLY A 423 6.90 5.30 10.49
C GLY A 423 5.76 5.18 9.49
N PHE A 424 5.98 5.68 8.29
CA PHE A 424 4.98 5.68 7.21
C PHE A 424 3.63 6.31 7.64
N GLY A 425 3.68 7.27 8.58
CA GLY A 425 2.53 8.04 9.04
C GLY A 425 1.66 7.33 10.10
N ALA A 426 2.18 6.30 10.80
CA ALA A 426 1.43 5.62 11.85
C ALA A 426 2.33 4.96 12.90
N TYR A 427 1.83 4.84 14.14
CA TYR A 427 2.47 4.05 15.18
C TYR A 427 2.37 2.55 14.89
N ARG A 428 3.47 1.83 15.12
CA ARG A 428 3.62 0.42 14.81
C ARG A 428 4.39 -0.36 15.85
N LEU A 429 4.02 -1.62 16.00
CA LEU A 429 4.70 -2.58 16.86
C LEU A 429 5.73 -3.32 16.01
N GLN A 430 7.01 -3.04 16.25
CA GLN A 430 8.13 -3.70 15.59
C GLN A 430 8.59 -4.92 16.40
N PRO A 431 8.97 -6.04 15.77
CA PRO A 431 9.55 -7.19 16.47
C PRO A 431 10.91 -6.83 17.10
N VAL A 432 11.22 -7.42 18.26
CA VAL A 432 12.47 -7.08 18.98
C VAL A 432 13.72 -7.72 18.39
N ASP A 433 13.63 -8.86 17.71
CA ASP A 433 14.75 -9.61 17.16
C ASP A 433 14.73 -9.68 15.61
N GLY A 434 14.40 -8.58 14.97
CA GLY A 434 14.36 -8.44 13.53
C GLY A 434 13.08 -8.97 12.92
N LEU A 435 13.13 -9.93 12.01
CA LEU A 435 12.00 -10.36 11.20
C LEU A 435 10.97 -11.16 12.00
N GLY A 436 9.89 -10.50 12.45
CA GLY A 436 8.85 -11.09 13.28
C GLY A 436 7.79 -11.86 12.51
N ASP A 437 7.64 -13.16 12.82
CA ASP A 437 6.54 -14.01 12.38
C ASP A 437 5.98 -14.88 13.53
N GLU A 438 6.33 -14.54 14.78
CA GLU A 438 6.02 -15.33 15.97
C GLU A 438 4.67 -14.96 16.61
N SER A 439 4.09 -13.82 16.27
CA SER A 439 2.75 -13.45 16.71
C SER A 439 1.71 -14.46 16.23
N THR A 440 0.75 -14.76 17.10
CA THR A 440 -0.25 -15.79 16.82
C THR A 440 -1.67 -15.25 16.85
N PHE A 441 -2.52 -15.79 15.99
CA PHE A 441 -3.90 -15.38 15.84
C PHE A 441 -4.83 -16.57 16.03
N ALA A 442 -5.95 -16.35 16.72
CA ALA A 442 -7.03 -17.32 16.80
C ALA A 442 -8.08 -17.03 15.71
N PRO A 443 -8.52 -18.03 14.94
CA PRO A 443 -9.51 -17.85 13.89
C PRO A 443 -10.91 -17.65 14.50
N THR A 444 -11.12 -16.46 15.11
CA THR A 444 -12.42 -16.09 15.71
C THR A 444 -13.43 -15.62 14.67
N ASN A 445 -12.95 -15.32 13.45
CA ASN A 445 -13.76 -15.11 12.26
C ASN A 445 -13.42 -16.17 11.17
N PRO A 446 -13.85 -17.45 11.34
CA PRO A 446 -13.46 -18.51 10.42
C PRO A 446 -14.10 -18.35 9.05
N ARG A 447 -13.45 -18.86 8.00
CA ARG A 447 -13.97 -18.88 6.62
C ARG A 447 -15.29 -19.64 6.52
N PRO A 448 -16.41 -19.00 6.11
CA PRO A 448 -17.66 -19.70 5.83
C PRO A 448 -17.56 -20.45 4.49
N ALA A 449 -17.92 -21.74 4.46
CA ALA A 449 -17.82 -22.55 3.25
C ALA A 449 -18.92 -22.25 2.23
N THR A 450 -20.11 -21.88 2.72
CA THR A 450 -21.32 -21.51 1.97
C THR A 450 -22.01 -20.39 2.72
N PRO A 451 -22.88 -19.60 2.10
CA PRO A 451 -23.75 -18.70 2.82
C PRO A 451 -24.65 -19.44 3.80
N GLU A 452 -25.22 -18.75 4.76
CA GLU A 452 -26.27 -19.25 5.62
C GLU A 452 -27.52 -19.53 4.82
N ASP A 453 -28.37 -20.48 5.28
CA ASP A 453 -29.61 -20.84 4.61
C ASP A 453 -30.66 -19.73 4.80
N VAL A 454 -30.91 -18.97 3.75
CA VAL A 454 -31.89 -17.87 3.74
C VAL A 454 -33.33 -18.34 3.47
N GLY A 455 -33.53 -19.62 3.15
CA GLY A 455 -34.83 -20.17 2.85
C GLY A 455 -35.48 -19.63 1.57
N GLY A 456 -36.82 -19.69 1.50
CA GLY A 456 -37.63 -19.17 0.37
C GLY A 456 -37.67 -20.06 -0.86
N ASP A 457 -38.60 -19.74 -1.76
CA ASP A 457 -38.81 -20.45 -3.03
C ASP A 457 -37.84 -19.94 -4.11
N VAL A 458 -37.41 -18.71 -4.00
CA VAL A 458 -36.45 -18.04 -4.88
C VAL A 458 -35.40 -17.32 -4.05
N GLN A 459 -34.12 -17.43 -4.42
CA GLN A 459 -33.04 -16.71 -3.83
C GLN A 459 -32.48 -15.64 -4.80
N VAL A 460 -32.41 -14.38 -4.33
CA VAL A 460 -31.83 -13.24 -5.09
C VAL A 460 -30.57 -12.79 -4.39
N ALA A 461 -29.52 -12.56 -5.17
CA ALA A 461 -28.24 -12.05 -4.64
C ALA A 461 -27.73 -10.86 -5.45
N ALA A 462 -26.83 -10.08 -4.82
CA ALA A 462 -25.96 -9.13 -5.49
C ALA A 462 -24.50 -9.47 -5.21
N PHE A 463 -23.64 -9.26 -6.21
CA PHE A 463 -22.21 -9.50 -6.09
C PHE A 463 -21.41 -8.56 -7.01
N ASN A 464 -20.67 -7.64 -6.43
CA ASN A 464 -19.62 -6.89 -7.12
C ASN A 464 -18.44 -7.86 -7.35
N VAL A 465 -18.04 -8.10 -8.61
CA VAL A 465 -17.07 -9.14 -9.00
C VAL A 465 -15.66 -8.58 -9.27
N LEU A 466 -15.38 -7.36 -8.84
CA LEU A 466 -14.06 -6.73 -8.95
C LEU A 466 -13.51 -6.74 -10.38
N ASN A 467 -14.13 -5.96 -11.25
CA ASN A 467 -13.68 -5.76 -12.64
C ASN A 467 -13.43 -7.08 -13.41
N TYR A 468 -14.50 -7.88 -13.60
CA TYR A 468 -14.43 -9.06 -14.47
C TYR A 468 -14.36 -8.62 -15.94
N PHE A 469 -13.16 -8.68 -16.52
CA PHE A 469 -12.86 -8.26 -17.89
C PHE A 469 -12.30 -9.42 -18.70
N THR A 470 -12.84 -9.64 -19.90
CA THR A 470 -12.25 -10.54 -20.90
C THR A 470 -11.18 -9.85 -21.72
N THR A 471 -11.23 -8.51 -21.77
CA THR A 471 -10.20 -7.65 -22.36
C THR A 471 -9.10 -7.42 -21.36
N LEU A 472 -7.84 -7.75 -21.70
CA LEU A 472 -6.70 -7.63 -20.80
C LEU A 472 -6.19 -6.18 -20.75
N THR A 473 -5.72 -5.72 -19.58
CA THR A 473 -5.11 -4.40 -19.42
C THR A 473 -3.83 -4.24 -20.23
N SER A 474 -3.08 -5.31 -20.48
CA SER A 474 -1.92 -5.33 -21.38
C SER A 474 -2.30 -5.16 -22.87
N GLU A 475 -3.55 -5.40 -23.25
CA GLU A 475 -4.05 -5.25 -24.64
C GLU A 475 -4.78 -3.92 -24.85
N ASN A 476 -5.49 -3.45 -23.81
CA ASN A 476 -6.27 -2.20 -23.83
C ASN A 476 -6.15 -1.47 -22.50
N SER A 477 -5.57 -0.27 -22.53
CA SER A 477 -5.35 0.55 -21.32
C SER A 477 -6.62 1.09 -20.65
N GLU A 478 -7.79 0.96 -21.30
CA GLU A 478 -9.09 1.33 -20.73
C GLU A 478 -9.70 0.16 -19.94
N ALA A 479 -9.25 -1.08 -20.16
CA ALA A 479 -9.65 -2.24 -19.37
C ALA A 479 -9.14 -2.12 -17.92
N ARG A 480 -9.85 -2.73 -16.97
CA ARG A 480 -9.55 -2.65 -15.52
C ARG A 480 -9.29 -3.99 -14.85
N GLY A 481 -9.52 -5.10 -15.54
CA GLY A 481 -9.39 -6.46 -15.02
C GLY A 481 -7.95 -6.99 -15.01
N ALA A 482 -7.82 -8.26 -15.36
CA ALA A 482 -6.55 -8.97 -15.40
C ALA A 482 -5.59 -8.40 -16.45
N ASP A 483 -4.27 -8.46 -16.15
CA ASP A 483 -3.22 -8.03 -17.07
C ASP A 483 -2.80 -9.15 -18.03
N THR A 484 -2.88 -10.39 -17.59
CA THR A 484 -2.44 -11.57 -18.34
C THR A 484 -3.56 -12.61 -18.48
N PRO A 485 -3.49 -13.49 -19.51
CA PRO A 485 -4.43 -14.58 -19.63
C PRO A 485 -4.44 -15.55 -18.42
N ASP A 486 -3.31 -15.72 -17.75
CA ASP A 486 -3.19 -16.58 -16.57
C ASP A 486 -3.90 -15.94 -15.36
N GLU A 487 -3.83 -14.61 -15.21
CA GLU A 487 -4.58 -13.88 -14.19
C GLU A 487 -6.08 -13.93 -14.45
N PHE A 488 -6.50 -13.72 -15.70
CA PHE A 488 -7.90 -13.85 -16.07
C PHE A 488 -8.46 -15.23 -15.72
N GLN A 489 -7.75 -16.31 -16.06
CA GLN A 489 -8.17 -17.66 -15.71
C GLN A 489 -8.27 -17.87 -14.20
N ARG A 490 -7.38 -17.27 -13.43
CA ARG A 490 -7.41 -17.32 -11.97
C ARG A 490 -8.58 -16.53 -11.40
N GLN A 491 -8.89 -15.35 -11.92
CA GLN A 491 -10.04 -14.54 -11.54
C GLN A 491 -11.35 -15.27 -11.84
N GLU A 492 -11.52 -15.71 -13.08
CA GLU A 492 -12.70 -16.44 -13.53
C GLU A 492 -12.97 -17.68 -12.67
N ALA A 493 -11.94 -18.50 -12.39
CA ALA A 493 -12.10 -19.70 -11.56
C ALA A 493 -12.60 -19.39 -10.15
N LYS A 494 -12.16 -18.28 -9.51
CA LYS A 494 -12.64 -17.85 -8.21
C LYS A 494 -14.08 -17.35 -8.25
N ILE A 495 -14.43 -16.50 -9.21
CA ILE A 495 -15.77 -15.92 -9.38
C ILE A 495 -16.79 -17.05 -9.70
N VAL A 496 -16.44 -17.95 -10.61
CA VAL A 496 -17.28 -19.12 -10.93
C VAL A 496 -17.52 -20.00 -9.70
N THR A 497 -16.49 -20.25 -8.90
CA THR A 497 -16.62 -21.00 -7.65
C THR A 497 -17.53 -20.27 -6.65
N ALA A 498 -17.34 -18.96 -6.46
CA ALA A 498 -18.14 -18.15 -5.54
C ALA A 498 -19.63 -18.14 -5.96
N ILE A 499 -19.95 -17.80 -7.22
CA ILE A 499 -21.33 -17.78 -7.73
C ILE A 499 -21.98 -19.17 -7.65
N SER A 500 -21.23 -20.24 -7.94
CA SER A 500 -21.75 -21.60 -7.89
C SER A 500 -22.14 -22.02 -6.46
N LEU A 501 -21.35 -21.61 -5.46
CA LEU A 501 -21.57 -21.91 -4.05
C LEU A 501 -22.57 -20.96 -3.38
N LEU A 502 -22.73 -19.74 -3.88
CA LEU A 502 -23.71 -18.74 -3.40
C LEU A 502 -25.13 -19.29 -3.43
N GLY A 503 -25.43 -20.11 -4.41
CA GLY A 503 -26.68 -20.85 -4.45
C GLY A 503 -27.88 -20.07 -4.96
N ALA A 504 -27.76 -18.78 -5.23
CA ALA A 504 -28.83 -17.89 -5.67
C ALA A 504 -29.45 -18.31 -7.03
N ASP A 505 -30.71 -17.97 -7.22
CA ASP A 505 -31.47 -18.20 -8.47
C ASP A 505 -31.37 -17.02 -9.43
N VAL A 506 -31.20 -15.78 -8.89
CA VAL A 506 -30.94 -14.57 -9.63
C VAL A 506 -29.76 -13.88 -8.97
N VAL A 507 -28.75 -13.48 -9.74
CA VAL A 507 -27.59 -12.71 -9.25
C VAL A 507 -27.45 -11.43 -10.04
N ALA A 508 -27.57 -10.30 -9.36
CA ALA A 508 -27.19 -8.99 -9.87
C ALA A 508 -25.68 -8.82 -9.73
N LEU A 509 -25.01 -8.48 -10.80
CA LEU A 509 -23.56 -8.36 -10.86
C LEU A 509 -23.17 -6.90 -11.10
N GLN A 510 -22.13 -6.44 -10.43
CA GLN A 510 -21.49 -5.15 -10.63
C GLN A 510 -20.06 -5.37 -11.10
N GLU A 511 -19.50 -4.39 -11.81
CA GLU A 511 -18.13 -4.40 -12.34
C GLU A 511 -17.87 -5.48 -13.41
N ILE A 512 -18.90 -5.81 -14.18
CA ILE A 512 -18.72 -6.57 -15.43
C ILE A 512 -18.20 -5.63 -16.52
N GLU A 513 -17.25 -6.11 -17.34
CA GLU A 513 -16.80 -5.40 -18.54
C GLU A 513 -17.97 -4.97 -19.40
N ASN A 514 -18.04 -3.67 -19.70
CA ASN A 514 -18.93 -3.16 -20.72
C ASN A 514 -18.26 -3.32 -22.09
N SER A 515 -18.42 -4.48 -22.70
CA SER A 515 -17.71 -4.85 -23.93
C SER A 515 -17.91 -3.87 -25.07
N VAL A 516 -19.12 -3.24 -25.20
CA VAL A 516 -19.38 -2.24 -26.26
C VAL A 516 -18.60 -0.95 -26.06
N ALA A 517 -18.31 -0.55 -24.81
CA ALA A 517 -17.49 0.64 -24.52
C ALA A 517 -16.04 0.43 -24.94
N LEU A 518 -15.57 -0.81 -24.93
CA LEU A 518 -14.21 -1.20 -25.38
C LEU A 518 -14.15 -1.58 -26.88
N GLY A 519 -15.32 -1.55 -27.58
CA GLY A 519 -15.39 -1.83 -29.01
C GLY A 519 -15.63 -3.29 -29.38
N GLU A 520 -15.96 -4.12 -28.40
CA GLU A 520 -16.27 -5.53 -28.53
C GLU A 520 -17.79 -5.77 -28.70
N PRO A 521 -18.24 -6.99 -29.08
CA PRO A 521 -19.67 -7.29 -29.16
C PRO A 521 -20.41 -7.09 -27.83
N VAL A 522 -21.67 -6.67 -27.92
CA VAL A 522 -22.53 -6.49 -26.73
C VAL A 522 -22.61 -7.79 -25.92
N ASP A 523 -22.52 -7.67 -24.61
CA ASP A 523 -22.61 -8.75 -23.61
C ASP A 523 -21.52 -9.86 -23.74
N GLU A 524 -20.42 -9.62 -24.45
CA GLU A 524 -19.39 -10.64 -24.70
C GLU A 524 -18.78 -11.17 -23.38
N ALA A 525 -18.37 -10.27 -22.48
CA ALA A 525 -17.80 -10.65 -21.18
C ALA A 525 -18.83 -11.37 -20.29
N LEU A 526 -20.07 -10.89 -20.27
CA LEU A 526 -21.14 -11.52 -19.51
C LEU A 526 -21.47 -12.92 -20.06
N ALA A 527 -21.47 -13.08 -21.38
CA ALA A 527 -21.66 -14.39 -22.03
C ALA A 527 -20.51 -15.36 -21.67
N ALA A 528 -19.27 -14.88 -21.65
CA ALA A 528 -18.11 -15.67 -21.26
C ALA A 528 -18.23 -16.17 -19.81
N LEU A 529 -18.65 -15.32 -18.86
CA LEU A 529 -18.90 -15.74 -17.48
C LEU A 529 -19.98 -16.81 -17.37
N VAL A 530 -21.10 -16.64 -18.10
CA VAL A 530 -22.19 -17.63 -18.12
C VAL A 530 -21.76 -18.94 -18.77
N ASP A 531 -20.94 -18.88 -19.82
CA ASP A 531 -20.37 -20.09 -20.44
C ASP A 531 -19.43 -20.83 -19.46
N ALA A 532 -18.62 -20.12 -18.70
CA ALA A 532 -17.74 -20.67 -17.65
C ALA A 532 -18.55 -21.34 -16.53
N LEU A 533 -19.60 -20.66 -16.02
CA LEU A 533 -20.53 -21.22 -15.03
C LEU A 533 -21.25 -22.51 -15.53
N ASN A 534 -21.71 -22.52 -16.79
CA ASN A 534 -22.33 -23.69 -17.41
C ASN A 534 -21.32 -24.82 -17.69
N GLY A 535 -20.05 -24.44 -17.96
CA GLY A 535 -18.91 -25.35 -18.07
C GLY A 535 -18.65 -26.11 -16.77
N GLU A 536 -18.61 -25.40 -15.64
CA GLU A 536 -18.43 -25.96 -14.29
C GLU A 536 -19.62 -26.85 -13.91
N ALA A 537 -20.86 -26.39 -14.17
CA ALA A 537 -22.08 -27.17 -13.92
C ALA A 537 -22.21 -28.40 -14.84
N GLY A 538 -21.51 -28.47 -15.97
CA GLY A 538 -21.58 -29.51 -16.97
C GLY A 538 -22.91 -29.56 -17.76
N SER A 539 -23.74 -28.52 -17.70
CA SER A 539 -25.01 -28.35 -18.37
C SER A 539 -25.44 -26.87 -18.39
N GLU A 540 -26.40 -26.53 -19.27
CA GLU A 540 -26.97 -25.18 -19.33
C GLU A 540 -27.87 -24.93 -18.10
N VAL A 541 -27.27 -24.40 -17.01
CA VAL A 541 -27.95 -24.03 -15.75
C VAL A 541 -28.23 -22.53 -15.72
N TRP A 542 -27.30 -21.74 -16.22
CA TRP A 542 -27.32 -20.30 -16.16
C TRP A 542 -27.63 -19.65 -17.51
N ALA A 543 -28.32 -18.54 -17.46
CA ALA A 543 -28.47 -17.60 -18.57
C ALA A 543 -28.27 -16.16 -18.04
N PHE A 544 -28.04 -15.23 -18.95
CA PHE A 544 -27.94 -13.81 -18.59
C PHE A 544 -29.14 -13.02 -19.16
N VAL A 545 -29.40 -11.87 -18.58
CA VAL A 545 -30.34 -10.86 -19.08
C VAL A 545 -29.61 -10.04 -20.14
N PRO A 546 -30.07 -9.97 -21.39
CA PRO A 546 -29.45 -9.14 -22.41
C PRO A 546 -29.44 -7.65 -22.01
N SER A 547 -28.40 -6.94 -22.34
CA SER A 547 -28.29 -5.50 -22.13
C SER A 547 -29.51 -4.75 -22.69
N PRO A 548 -30.08 -3.79 -21.93
CA PRO A 548 -31.26 -3.04 -22.37
C PRO A 548 -31.04 -2.25 -23.65
N ALA A 549 -32.01 -2.28 -24.55
CA ALA A 549 -31.94 -1.55 -25.82
C ALA A 549 -31.97 -0.01 -25.67
N ASN A 550 -32.32 0.50 -24.48
CA ASN A 550 -32.42 1.91 -24.19
C ASN A 550 -31.17 2.49 -23.48
N LEU A 551 -30.08 1.73 -23.37
CA LEU A 551 -28.80 2.25 -22.86
C LEU A 551 -28.29 3.41 -23.72
N PRO A 552 -27.53 4.36 -23.14
CA PRO A 552 -26.85 5.43 -23.89
C PRO A 552 -25.95 4.88 -25.00
N PRO A 553 -25.50 5.70 -25.95
CA PRO A 553 -24.48 5.29 -26.93
C PRO A 553 -23.19 4.84 -26.22
N PRO A 554 -22.42 3.85 -26.78
CA PRO A 554 -21.24 3.29 -26.14
C PRO A 554 -20.18 4.30 -25.68
N ASP A 555 -20.04 5.42 -26.39
CA ASP A 555 -19.10 6.51 -26.04
C ASP A 555 -19.56 7.39 -24.86
N GLN A 556 -20.72 7.11 -24.30
CA GLN A 556 -21.28 7.77 -23.11
C GLN A 556 -21.44 6.80 -21.91
N GLN A 557 -21.07 5.55 -22.09
CA GLN A 557 -21.12 4.53 -21.04
C GLN A 557 -19.74 4.36 -20.36
N ASP A 558 -19.72 3.92 -19.10
CA ASP A 558 -18.48 3.50 -18.43
C ASP A 558 -17.99 2.18 -19.04
N VAL A 559 -16.70 1.88 -18.86
CA VAL A 559 -16.08 0.60 -19.27
C VAL A 559 -16.54 -0.60 -18.42
N ILE A 560 -17.21 -0.36 -17.29
CA ILE A 560 -17.90 -1.37 -16.48
C ILE A 560 -19.41 -1.12 -16.51
N THR A 561 -20.19 -2.21 -16.33
CA THR A 561 -21.65 -2.16 -16.36
C THR A 561 -22.25 -3.00 -15.25
N ASN A 562 -23.53 -2.76 -14.98
CA ASN A 562 -24.40 -3.64 -14.23
C ASN A 562 -24.85 -4.82 -15.12
N ALA A 563 -25.06 -5.99 -14.52
CA ALA A 563 -25.57 -7.15 -15.24
C ALA A 563 -26.45 -8.01 -14.33
N ILE A 564 -27.22 -8.93 -14.92
CA ILE A 564 -28.04 -9.88 -14.18
C ILE A 564 -27.91 -11.26 -14.85
N ILE A 565 -27.61 -12.28 -14.06
CA ILE A 565 -27.64 -13.68 -14.45
C ILE A 565 -28.69 -14.45 -13.66
N TYR A 566 -29.19 -15.54 -14.21
CA TYR A 566 -30.23 -16.31 -13.54
C TYR A 566 -30.20 -17.82 -13.88
N ARG A 567 -30.74 -18.64 -12.99
CA ARG A 567 -30.93 -20.08 -13.21
C ARG A 567 -32.18 -20.33 -14.01
N VAL A 568 -32.06 -20.91 -15.20
CA VAL A 568 -33.17 -21.16 -16.15
C VAL A 568 -34.21 -22.12 -15.61
N ALA A 569 -33.88 -22.94 -14.60
CA ALA A 569 -34.79 -23.88 -13.97
C ALA A 569 -35.58 -23.24 -12.80
N ALA A 570 -35.12 -22.11 -12.26
CA ALA A 570 -35.73 -21.45 -11.10
C ALA A 570 -36.65 -20.30 -11.52
N VAL A 571 -36.21 -19.46 -12.45
CA VAL A 571 -36.98 -18.29 -12.87
C VAL A 571 -37.02 -18.13 -14.40
N VAL A 572 -38.00 -17.35 -14.86
CA VAL A 572 -38.19 -17.00 -16.28
C VAL A 572 -38.31 -15.48 -16.39
N PRO A 573 -37.53 -14.82 -17.26
CA PRO A 573 -37.66 -13.38 -17.48
C PRO A 573 -39.00 -13.03 -18.11
N VAL A 574 -39.59 -11.91 -17.69
CA VAL A 574 -40.87 -11.37 -18.19
C VAL A 574 -40.62 -10.04 -18.85
N GLY A 575 -40.89 -9.95 -20.15
CA GLY A 575 -40.60 -8.74 -20.94
C GLY A 575 -39.11 -8.60 -21.29
N GLU A 576 -38.75 -7.40 -21.74
CA GLU A 576 -37.37 -7.03 -22.03
C GLU A 576 -36.79 -6.26 -20.84
N SER A 577 -35.45 -6.33 -20.66
CA SER A 577 -34.72 -5.54 -19.65
C SER A 577 -34.83 -4.02 -19.95
N VAL A 578 -34.78 -3.21 -18.90
CA VAL A 578 -34.90 -1.74 -18.99
C VAL A 578 -33.80 -1.10 -18.16
N ALA A 579 -33.13 -0.08 -18.72
CA ALA A 579 -32.16 0.73 -17.99
C ALA A 579 -32.76 2.07 -17.53
N ARG A 580 -32.36 2.54 -16.38
CA ARG A 580 -32.56 3.93 -15.97
C ARG A 580 -31.48 4.80 -16.59
N THR A 581 -31.86 5.73 -17.51
CA THR A 581 -30.94 6.48 -18.35
C THR A 581 -31.08 7.99 -18.20
N ASN A 582 -31.10 8.50 -16.97
CA ASN A 582 -31.12 9.92 -16.69
C ASN A 582 -29.70 10.49 -16.72
N GLU A 583 -29.29 11.02 -17.89
CA GLU A 583 -27.93 11.55 -18.10
C GLU A 583 -27.51 12.68 -17.12
N ASP A 584 -28.45 13.41 -16.56
CA ASP A 584 -28.17 14.45 -15.56
C ASP A 584 -27.78 13.87 -14.19
N VAL A 585 -28.02 12.58 -13.95
CA VAL A 585 -27.80 11.88 -12.68
C VAL A 585 -26.73 10.77 -12.82
N TRP A 586 -26.78 10.00 -13.92
CA TRP A 586 -25.94 8.82 -14.11
C TRP A 586 -24.67 9.07 -14.92
N PHE A 587 -24.34 10.33 -15.23
CA PHE A 587 -23.19 10.73 -16.07
C PHE A 587 -21.82 10.28 -15.53
N ASN A 588 -21.71 9.93 -14.25
CA ASN A 588 -20.48 9.50 -13.60
C ASN A 588 -20.62 8.18 -12.82
N ALA A 589 -21.68 7.44 -13.10
CA ALA A 589 -21.98 6.12 -12.54
C ALA A 589 -22.47 5.19 -13.67
N ARG A 590 -22.96 4.00 -13.35
CA ARG A 590 -23.44 3.00 -14.31
C ARG A 590 -24.96 3.00 -14.30
N GLU A 591 -25.58 2.93 -15.46
CA GLU A 591 -27.02 2.87 -15.56
C GLU A 591 -27.57 1.66 -14.79
N PRO A 592 -28.55 1.84 -13.88
CA PRO A 592 -29.25 0.72 -13.27
C PRO A 592 -29.99 -0.11 -14.32
N ILE A 593 -29.90 -1.44 -14.20
CA ILE A 593 -30.54 -2.39 -15.13
C ILE A 593 -31.59 -3.18 -14.40
N ALA A 594 -32.82 -3.13 -14.88
CA ALA A 594 -33.98 -3.83 -14.34
C ALA A 594 -34.43 -4.99 -15.22
N GLN A 595 -34.76 -6.13 -14.58
CA GLN A 595 -35.41 -7.25 -15.21
C GLN A 595 -36.49 -7.81 -14.29
N THR A 596 -37.68 -8.02 -14.86
CA THR A 596 -38.80 -8.70 -14.18
C THR A 596 -38.70 -10.22 -14.39
N PHE A 597 -38.90 -10.95 -13.34
CA PHE A 597 -38.92 -12.43 -13.35
C PHE A 597 -40.22 -12.99 -12.75
N ARG A 598 -40.45 -14.26 -12.97
CA ARG A 598 -41.44 -15.11 -12.29
C ARG A 598 -40.82 -16.47 -12.05
N SER A 599 -41.35 -17.23 -11.10
CA SER A 599 -40.95 -18.63 -10.88
C SER A 599 -41.14 -19.50 -12.11
N ALA A 600 -40.16 -20.38 -12.39
CA ALA A 600 -40.27 -21.32 -13.52
C ALA A 600 -41.27 -22.43 -13.21
N GLY A 601 -42.21 -22.63 -14.12
CA GLY A 601 -43.19 -23.71 -14.00
C GLY A 601 -44.43 -23.39 -13.16
N ASP A 602 -44.55 -22.17 -12.68
CA ASP A 602 -45.73 -21.63 -12.03
C ASP A 602 -46.65 -20.96 -13.06
N ASP A 603 -47.96 -21.19 -12.96
CA ASP A 603 -48.99 -20.52 -13.77
C ASP A 603 -49.51 -19.25 -13.05
N SER A 604 -48.96 -18.88 -11.88
CA SER A 604 -49.32 -17.64 -11.17
C SER A 604 -48.84 -16.40 -11.94
N ASP A 605 -49.57 -15.30 -11.75
CA ASP A 605 -49.16 -13.98 -12.29
C ASP A 605 -48.14 -13.26 -11.37
N ASP A 606 -47.66 -13.93 -10.29
CA ASP A 606 -46.75 -13.37 -9.31
C ASP A 606 -45.36 -13.16 -9.95
N ALA A 607 -44.96 -11.90 -10.01
CA ALA A 607 -43.68 -11.48 -10.57
C ALA A 607 -42.90 -10.67 -9.54
N PHE A 608 -41.62 -10.49 -9.78
CA PHE A 608 -40.75 -9.57 -9.02
C PHE A 608 -39.73 -8.95 -9.97
N THR A 609 -39.29 -7.76 -9.68
CA THR A 609 -38.32 -7.04 -10.50
C THR A 609 -37.03 -6.82 -9.71
N VAL A 610 -35.91 -7.28 -10.28
CA VAL A 610 -34.56 -7.06 -9.76
C VAL A 610 -33.93 -5.92 -10.54
N VAL A 611 -33.38 -4.95 -9.81
CA VAL A 611 -32.63 -3.81 -10.36
C VAL A 611 -31.18 -3.91 -9.86
N SER A 612 -30.26 -4.18 -10.76
CA SER A 612 -28.81 -4.15 -10.46
C SER A 612 -28.30 -2.72 -10.46
N ASN A 613 -27.62 -2.31 -9.39
CA ASN A 613 -27.16 -0.94 -9.16
C ASN A 613 -25.67 -0.89 -8.86
N HIS A 614 -25.01 0.16 -9.34
CA HIS A 614 -23.65 0.49 -8.96
C HIS A 614 -23.49 2.02 -8.97
N PHE A 615 -23.53 2.65 -7.79
CA PHE A 615 -23.47 4.09 -7.62
C PHE A 615 -22.06 4.66 -7.81
N LYS A 616 -21.96 5.97 -7.80
CA LYS A 616 -20.66 6.66 -7.86
C LYS A 616 -19.82 6.35 -6.64
N SER A 617 -18.60 5.84 -6.87
CA SER A 617 -17.64 5.51 -5.81
C SER A 617 -17.27 6.73 -4.95
N LYS A 618 -16.88 6.48 -3.70
CA LYS A 618 -16.45 7.50 -2.73
C LYS A 618 -15.10 8.15 -3.07
N GLY A 619 -14.28 7.53 -3.92
CA GLY A 619 -12.94 8.01 -4.27
C GLY A 619 -12.93 9.19 -5.23
N GLY A 620 -11.92 10.06 -5.06
CA GLY A 620 -11.69 11.25 -5.88
C GLY A 620 -11.94 12.56 -5.13
N SER A 621 -11.98 13.67 -5.86
CA SER A 621 -12.27 14.99 -5.31
C SER A 621 -13.53 15.56 -5.96
N GLY A 622 -14.53 15.85 -5.15
CA GLY A 622 -15.75 16.53 -5.57
C GLY A 622 -15.74 18.01 -5.17
N GLU A 623 -16.75 18.75 -5.61
CA GLU A 623 -16.95 20.15 -5.21
C GLU A 623 -18.37 20.34 -4.65
N GLY A 624 -18.55 21.25 -3.72
CA GLY A 624 -19.85 21.58 -3.12
C GLY A 624 -20.43 20.45 -2.27
N ASP A 625 -21.59 19.90 -2.61
CA ASP A 625 -22.22 18.76 -1.94
C ASP A 625 -21.57 17.41 -2.27
N ASN A 626 -20.59 17.41 -3.16
CA ASN A 626 -19.75 16.28 -3.52
C ASN A 626 -18.36 16.32 -2.87
N GLU A 627 -18.04 17.35 -2.08
CA GLU A 627 -16.74 17.47 -1.42
C GLU A 627 -16.61 16.43 -0.31
N ASP A 628 -15.45 15.80 -0.24
CA ASP A 628 -15.09 14.95 0.90
C ASP A 628 -14.83 15.85 2.13
N THR A 629 -15.56 15.62 3.20
CA THR A 629 -15.45 16.41 4.44
C THR A 629 -14.46 15.83 5.44
N GLY A 630 -13.72 14.79 5.06
CA GLY A 630 -12.69 14.14 5.87
C GLY A 630 -13.27 13.10 6.87
N PRO A 631 -12.53 12.77 7.93
CA PRO A 631 -12.90 11.71 8.86
C PRO A 631 -14.30 11.87 9.44
N GLY A 632 -15.08 10.79 9.43
CA GLY A 632 -16.49 10.81 9.83
C GLY A 632 -17.44 11.44 8.81
N GLY A 633 -16.94 11.82 7.63
CA GLY A 633 -17.74 12.27 6.49
C GLY A 633 -18.28 11.12 5.65
N GLN A 634 -19.08 11.47 4.63
CA GLN A 634 -19.69 10.50 3.71
C GLN A 634 -18.82 10.20 2.47
N GLY A 635 -17.56 10.69 2.43
CA GLY A 635 -16.66 10.61 1.30
C GLY A 635 -17.06 11.50 0.11
N ALA A 636 -16.22 11.55 -0.92
CA ALA A 636 -16.51 12.36 -2.10
C ALA A 636 -17.76 11.85 -2.84
N PHE A 637 -18.40 12.76 -3.59
CA PHE A 637 -19.57 12.50 -4.43
C PHE A 637 -20.85 12.06 -3.71
N ASN A 638 -21.00 12.37 -2.41
CA ASN A 638 -22.22 12.05 -1.67
C ASN A 638 -23.47 12.71 -2.27
N GLY A 639 -23.38 13.98 -2.71
CA GLY A 639 -24.47 14.65 -3.38
C GLY A 639 -24.93 13.94 -4.66
N ASP A 640 -24.00 13.38 -5.46
CA ASP A 640 -24.35 12.59 -6.64
C ASP A 640 -25.04 11.28 -6.25
N ARG A 641 -24.51 10.53 -5.28
CA ARG A 641 -25.15 9.31 -4.76
C ARG A 641 -26.55 9.57 -4.22
N THR A 642 -26.74 10.68 -3.50
CA THR A 642 -28.08 11.10 -3.01
C THR A 642 -29.03 11.36 -4.18
N ARG A 643 -28.57 12.01 -5.28
CA ARG A 643 -29.38 12.21 -6.50
C ARG A 643 -29.68 10.91 -7.22
N GLN A 644 -28.72 9.97 -7.23
CA GLN A 644 -28.88 8.61 -7.79
C GLN A 644 -29.94 7.85 -7.00
N ALA A 645 -29.92 7.90 -5.67
CA ALA A 645 -30.96 7.29 -4.82
C ALA A 645 -32.34 7.90 -5.09
N GLN A 646 -32.47 9.23 -5.19
CA GLN A 646 -33.72 9.90 -5.52
C GLN A 646 -34.26 9.49 -6.89
N ASP A 647 -33.38 9.32 -7.89
CA ASP A 647 -33.78 8.93 -9.24
C ASP A 647 -34.20 7.44 -9.28
N LEU A 648 -33.58 6.59 -8.44
CA LEU A 648 -34.02 5.19 -8.30
C LEU A 648 -35.39 5.07 -7.63
N VAL A 649 -35.73 5.91 -6.65
CA VAL A 649 -37.08 5.92 -6.08
C VAL A 649 -38.12 6.20 -7.15
N LEU A 650 -37.87 7.15 -8.06
CA LEU A 650 -38.76 7.42 -9.19
C LEU A 650 -38.79 6.25 -10.18
N PHE A 651 -37.68 5.54 -10.37
CA PHE A 651 -37.62 4.38 -11.24
C PHE A 651 -38.43 3.20 -10.67
N VAL A 652 -38.45 2.99 -9.37
CA VAL A 652 -39.33 2.00 -8.69
C VAL A 652 -40.79 2.28 -9.03
N ASP A 653 -41.26 3.53 -8.90
CA ASP A 653 -42.61 3.91 -9.24
C ASP A 653 -42.96 3.62 -10.71
N GLU A 654 -42.03 3.93 -11.64
CA GLU A 654 -42.18 3.64 -13.06
C GLU A 654 -42.23 2.14 -13.34
N LEU A 655 -41.39 1.32 -12.69
CA LEU A 655 -41.39 -0.15 -12.84
C LEU A 655 -42.69 -0.75 -12.35
N VAL A 656 -43.20 -0.32 -11.20
CA VAL A 656 -44.51 -0.74 -10.68
C VAL A 656 -45.64 -0.37 -11.65
N GLU A 657 -45.58 0.83 -12.28
CA GLU A 657 -46.59 1.22 -13.30
C GLU A 657 -46.49 0.34 -14.57
N ILE A 658 -45.28 0.02 -15.03
CA ILE A 658 -45.02 -0.77 -16.24
C ILE A 658 -45.44 -2.24 -16.04
N THR A 659 -45.03 -2.84 -14.93
CA THR A 659 -45.25 -4.25 -14.64
C THR A 659 -46.64 -4.52 -14.08
N GLY A 660 -47.22 -3.57 -13.36
CA GLY A 660 -48.43 -3.73 -12.55
C GLY A 660 -48.18 -4.52 -11.26
N ASP A 661 -46.92 -4.84 -10.92
CA ASP A 661 -46.50 -5.61 -9.77
C ASP A 661 -45.71 -4.72 -8.82
N PRO A 662 -46.01 -4.71 -7.50
CA PRO A 662 -45.32 -3.86 -6.55
C PRO A 662 -43.97 -4.41 -6.05
N ASP A 663 -43.55 -5.61 -6.43
CA ASP A 663 -42.39 -6.30 -5.91
C ASP A 663 -41.13 -5.89 -6.65
N VAL A 664 -40.40 -4.95 -6.09
CA VAL A 664 -39.14 -4.43 -6.65
C VAL A 664 -38.01 -4.54 -5.62
N LEU A 665 -36.87 -5.08 -6.07
CA LEU A 665 -35.62 -5.20 -5.33
C LEU A 665 -34.55 -4.34 -6.02
N LEU A 666 -34.00 -3.34 -5.33
CA LEU A 666 -32.82 -2.58 -5.72
C LEU A 666 -31.63 -3.23 -5.03
N VAL A 667 -30.70 -3.81 -5.77
CA VAL A 667 -29.61 -4.60 -5.20
C VAL A 667 -28.27 -4.23 -5.82
N GLY A 668 -27.20 -4.28 -5.05
CA GLY A 668 -25.86 -4.05 -5.55
C GLY A 668 -25.05 -3.11 -4.68
N ASP A 669 -24.02 -2.52 -5.28
CA ASP A 669 -23.08 -1.60 -4.66
C ASP A 669 -23.61 -0.16 -4.73
N PHE A 670 -24.05 0.36 -3.60
CA PHE A 670 -24.54 1.73 -3.47
C PHE A 670 -23.44 2.73 -3.10
N ASN A 671 -22.23 2.25 -2.84
CA ASN A 671 -21.09 3.07 -2.42
C ASN A 671 -21.45 4.04 -1.26
N ALA A 672 -22.39 3.64 -0.43
CA ALA A 672 -22.89 4.40 0.73
C ALA A 672 -23.01 3.46 1.92
N TYR A 673 -22.50 3.88 3.07
CA TYR A 673 -22.70 3.15 4.31
C TYR A 673 -24.12 3.34 4.86
N THR A 674 -24.52 2.47 5.79
CA THR A 674 -25.89 2.32 6.28
C THR A 674 -26.56 3.62 6.77
N MET A 675 -25.80 4.56 7.38
CA MET A 675 -26.33 5.81 7.93
C MET A 675 -26.10 7.03 7.01
N GLU A 676 -25.79 6.81 5.73
CA GLU A 676 -25.51 7.94 4.80
C GLU A 676 -26.78 8.41 4.07
N ASP A 677 -26.79 9.70 3.69
CA ASP A 677 -27.92 10.35 2.99
C ASP A 677 -28.53 9.54 1.83
N PRO A 678 -27.75 8.80 0.98
CA PRO A 678 -28.35 8.00 -0.07
C PRO A 678 -29.27 6.88 0.45
N ILE A 679 -28.94 6.27 1.60
CA ILE A 679 -29.75 5.21 2.21
C ILE A 679 -30.99 5.81 2.87
N ASP A 680 -30.87 6.97 3.54
CA ASP A 680 -31.98 7.72 4.11
C ASP A 680 -33.06 8.06 3.06
N VAL A 681 -32.65 8.40 1.82
CA VAL A 681 -33.60 8.67 0.72
C VAL A 681 -34.54 7.49 0.49
N PHE A 682 -34.04 6.27 0.53
CA PHE A 682 -34.88 5.07 0.35
C PHE A 682 -35.81 4.83 1.54
N GLU A 683 -35.30 4.99 2.77
CA GLU A 683 -36.10 4.84 3.98
C GLU A 683 -37.23 5.89 4.05
N GLU A 684 -36.94 7.16 3.70
CA GLU A 684 -37.93 8.22 3.61
C GLU A 684 -39.03 7.95 2.56
N ALA A 685 -38.64 7.24 1.47
CA ALA A 685 -39.60 6.79 0.44
C ALA A 685 -40.42 5.55 0.87
N GLY A 686 -40.11 4.94 2.02
CA GLY A 686 -40.78 3.76 2.56
C GLY A 686 -40.30 2.44 1.96
N LEU A 687 -39.12 2.43 1.36
CA LEU A 687 -38.38 1.22 1.00
C LEU A 687 -37.65 0.68 2.25
N VAL A 688 -37.25 -0.56 2.22
CA VAL A 688 -36.66 -1.26 3.37
C VAL A 688 -35.29 -1.82 2.97
N ASP A 689 -34.26 -1.44 3.72
CA ASP A 689 -32.96 -2.11 3.63
C ASP A 689 -33.02 -3.45 4.38
N LEU A 690 -32.80 -4.53 3.65
CA LEU A 690 -32.93 -5.88 4.20
C LEU A 690 -31.71 -6.23 5.09
N ALA A 691 -30.50 -5.79 4.77
CA ALA A 691 -29.33 -6.06 5.58
C ALA A 691 -29.49 -5.47 6.98
N SER A 692 -29.87 -4.19 7.06
CA SER A 692 -30.14 -3.50 8.33
C SER A 692 -31.24 -4.17 9.17
N LEU A 693 -32.19 -4.83 8.52
CA LEU A 693 -33.31 -5.47 9.20
C LEU A 693 -33.05 -6.91 9.65
N PHE A 694 -32.33 -7.71 8.84
CA PHE A 694 -32.17 -9.15 9.04
C PHE A 694 -30.76 -9.56 9.46
N ALA A 695 -29.75 -8.79 9.10
CA ALA A 695 -28.34 -9.06 9.32
C ALA A 695 -27.59 -7.82 9.84
N PRO A 696 -28.03 -7.15 10.93
CA PRO A 696 -27.54 -5.82 11.36
C PRO A 696 -26.09 -5.84 11.88
N ASP A 697 -25.51 -7.00 12.13
CA ASP A 697 -24.13 -7.17 12.60
C ASP A 697 -23.20 -7.63 11.45
N GLU A 698 -23.75 -7.84 10.24
CA GLU A 698 -23.00 -8.24 9.05
C GLU A 698 -22.47 -7.03 8.26
N TYR A 699 -21.57 -7.28 7.33
CA TYR A 699 -20.85 -6.25 6.57
C TYR A 699 -20.45 -6.79 5.19
N SER A 700 -20.27 -5.92 4.20
CA SER A 700 -19.86 -6.32 2.86
C SER A 700 -18.49 -5.79 2.44
N TYR A 701 -17.91 -4.83 3.18
CA TYR A 701 -16.68 -4.14 2.77
C TYR A 701 -15.81 -3.77 3.97
N VAL A 702 -14.49 -3.72 3.73
CA VAL A 702 -13.49 -3.21 4.69
C VAL A 702 -12.59 -2.20 3.97
N PHE A 703 -12.47 -1.02 4.52
CA PHE A 703 -11.62 0.03 3.98
C PHE A 703 -10.89 0.76 5.10
N ASN A 704 -9.56 0.91 4.98
CA ASN A 704 -8.70 1.51 6.00
C ASN A 704 -8.89 0.91 7.41
N GLY A 705 -9.12 -0.39 7.49
CA GLY A 705 -9.34 -1.07 8.76
C GLY A 705 -10.73 -0.86 9.38
N GLU A 706 -11.62 -0.21 8.67
CA GLU A 706 -12.99 0.04 9.11
C GLU A 706 -13.97 -0.83 8.31
N THR A 707 -14.81 -1.54 9.04
CA THR A 707 -15.80 -2.49 8.51
C THR A 707 -17.14 -1.78 8.30
N GLY A 708 -17.82 -2.04 7.19
CA GLY A 708 -19.16 -1.52 6.92
C GLY A 708 -19.81 -2.16 5.70
N SER A 709 -21.00 -1.72 5.31
CA SER A 709 -21.76 -2.25 4.18
C SER A 709 -21.92 -1.19 3.10
N LEU A 710 -21.35 -1.45 1.92
CA LEU A 710 -21.59 -0.67 0.70
C LEU A 710 -22.59 -1.35 -0.23
N ASP A 711 -22.76 -2.66 -0.05
CA ASP A 711 -23.68 -3.48 -0.82
C ASP A 711 -24.98 -3.65 -0.05
N HIS A 712 -26.08 -3.20 -0.64
CA HIS A 712 -27.40 -3.22 -0.02
C HIS A 712 -28.42 -3.98 -0.86
N MET A 713 -29.49 -4.37 -0.20
CA MET A 713 -30.68 -4.90 -0.81
C MET A 713 -31.89 -4.10 -0.32
N ILE A 714 -32.22 -3.04 -1.05
CA ILE A 714 -33.30 -2.10 -0.76
C ILE A 714 -34.57 -2.56 -1.48
N VAL A 715 -35.64 -2.82 -0.76
CA VAL A 715 -36.82 -3.43 -1.34
C VAL A 715 -38.12 -2.68 -1.01
N THR A 716 -39.13 -2.90 -1.82
CA THR A 716 -40.49 -2.43 -1.51
C THR A 716 -41.07 -3.18 -0.31
N ALA A 717 -42.01 -2.55 0.38
CA ALA A 717 -42.65 -3.16 1.55
C ALA A 717 -43.39 -4.47 1.24
N SER A 718 -43.84 -4.69 0.00
CA SER A 718 -44.40 -5.95 -0.47
C SER A 718 -43.38 -7.09 -0.53
N VAL A 719 -42.17 -6.80 -1.03
CA VAL A 719 -41.06 -7.77 -1.03
C VAL A 719 -40.60 -8.04 0.41
N ALA A 720 -40.38 -6.99 1.23
CA ALA A 720 -39.98 -7.14 2.62
C ALA A 720 -40.90 -8.10 3.42
N ALA A 721 -42.20 -8.14 3.08
CA ALA A 721 -43.15 -9.09 3.68
C ALA A 721 -42.99 -10.54 3.22
N LYS A 722 -42.27 -10.77 2.13
CA LYS A 722 -41.99 -12.08 1.53
C LYS A 722 -40.60 -12.62 1.88
N VAL A 723 -39.74 -11.84 2.50
CA VAL A 723 -38.37 -12.24 2.88
C VAL A 723 -38.40 -13.30 3.96
N THR A 724 -37.66 -14.37 3.75
CA THR A 724 -37.51 -15.52 4.67
C THR A 724 -36.21 -15.41 5.49
N GLY A 725 -35.14 -14.90 4.89
CA GLY A 725 -33.84 -14.69 5.50
C GLY A 725 -32.92 -13.86 4.61
N VAL A 726 -31.87 -13.31 5.18
CA VAL A 726 -30.81 -12.56 4.49
C VAL A 726 -29.47 -12.96 5.08
N ASP A 727 -28.45 -13.05 4.25
CA ASP A 727 -27.07 -13.29 4.64
C ASP A 727 -26.12 -12.43 3.81
N ILE A 728 -25.04 -11.94 4.42
CA ILE A 728 -23.88 -11.38 3.72
C ILE A 728 -22.75 -12.40 3.90
N TRP A 729 -22.38 -13.04 2.81
CA TRP A 729 -21.42 -14.14 2.85
C TRP A 729 -19.99 -13.62 2.86
N ASN A 730 -19.40 -13.51 4.06
CA ASN A 730 -18.08 -12.88 4.29
C ASN A 730 -16.90 -13.74 3.78
N ILE A 731 -16.65 -13.71 2.49
CA ILE A 731 -15.60 -14.48 1.80
C ILE A 731 -14.52 -13.60 1.18
N ASN A 732 -14.72 -12.29 1.10
CA ASN A 732 -13.90 -11.37 0.31
C ASN A 732 -13.31 -10.23 1.14
N ALA A 733 -14.16 -9.35 1.71
CA ALA A 733 -13.76 -8.10 2.34
C ALA A 733 -12.74 -8.28 3.48
N VAL A 734 -12.87 -9.36 4.23
CA VAL A 734 -12.03 -9.69 5.39
C VAL A 734 -10.78 -10.51 5.06
N GLU A 735 -10.60 -10.88 3.80
CA GLU A 735 -9.47 -11.69 3.34
C GLU A 735 -8.31 -10.81 2.87
N SER A 736 -7.07 -11.22 3.12
CA SER A 736 -5.90 -10.54 2.58
C SER A 736 -5.92 -10.48 1.05
N TYR A 737 -5.48 -9.35 0.50
CA TYR A 737 -5.21 -9.18 -0.93
C TYR A 737 -4.28 -10.28 -1.49
N GLY A 738 -3.41 -10.86 -0.65
CA GLY A 738 -2.53 -11.96 -1.04
C GLY A 738 -3.25 -13.16 -1.67
N TYR A 739 -4.52 -13.39 -1.34
CA TYR A 739 -5.36 -14.47 -1.91
C TYR A 739 -6.07 -14.10 -3.22
N GLN A 740 -6.01 -12.83 -3.66
CA GLN A 740 -6.64 -12.37 -4.90
C GLN A 740 -5.99 -13.03 -6.13
N TYR A 741 -6.65 -13.00 -7.27
CA TYR A 741 -6.16 -13.63 -8.51
C TYR A 741 -4.80 -13.12 -8.99
N ASN A 742 -4.48 -11.85 -8.69
CA ASN A 742 -3.22 -11.17 -8.97
C ASN A 742 -2.42 -10.85 -7.69
N GLY A 743 -2.74 -11.49 -6.57
CA GLY A 743 -2.03 -11.39 -5.31
C GLY A 743 -0.77 -12.25 -5.27
N THR A 744 -0.42 -12.79 -4.11
CA THR A 744 0.79 -13.62 -3.92
C THR A 744 0.62 -15.00 -4.57
N PRO A 745 1.45 -15.38 -5.55
CA PRO A 745 1.25 -16.64 -6.30
C PRO A 745 1.23 -17.91 -5.44
N SER A 746 2.00 -17.95 -4.34
CA SER A 746 2.05 -19.08 -3.40
C SER A 746 0.76 -19.25 -2.58
N LEU A 747 -0.07 -18.20 -2.48
CA LEU A 747 -1.33 -18.19 -1.74
C LEU A 747 -2.55 -18.44 -2.64
N TYR A 748 -2.39 -18.45 -3.95
CA TYR A 748 -3.50 -18.66 -4.87
C TYR A 748 -4.09 -20.06 -4.75
N ALA A 749 -5.44 -20.12 -4.70
CA ALA A 749 -6.21 -21.34 -4.94
C ALA A 749 -7.53 -20.99 -5.66
N PRO A 750 -8.08 -21.86 -6.51
CA PRO A 750 -9.32 -21.62 -7.24
C PRO A 750 -10.55 -21.87 -6.35
N TYR A 751 -10.62 -21.14 -5.22
CA TYR A 751 -11.72 -21.22 -4.26
C TYR A 751 -12.39 -19.85 -4.14
N GLN A 752 -13.55 -19.78 -3.46
CA GLN A 752 -14.39 -18.58 -3.34
C GLN A 752 -13.77 -17.42 -2.57
N TYR A 753 -12.80 -17.67 -1.66
CA TYR A 753 -12.26 -16.64 -0.77
C TYR A 753 -11.37 -15.66 -1.53
N ARG A 754 -11.64 -14.36 -1.35
CA ARG A 754 -11.03 -13.26 -2.08
C ARG A 754 -11.21 -13.39 -3.60
N ALA A 755 -12.44 -13.74 -4.01
CA ALA A 755 -12.87 -13.68 -5.41
C ALA A 755 -13.15 -12.25 -5.86
N SER A 756 -13.43 -11.36 -4.90
CA SER A 756 -13.65 -9.91 -5.02
C SER A 756 -13.09 -9.20 -3.78
N ASP A 757 -13.32 -7.92 -3.65
CA ASP A 757 -13.14 -7.11 -2.44
C ASP A 757 -14.47 -6.83 -1.72
N HIS A 758 -15.60 -7.08 -2.36
CA HIS A 758 -16.95 -7.01 -1.81
C HIS A 758 -17.50 -8.40 -1.46
N ASP A 759 -18.23 -8.50 -0.37
CA ASP A 759 -18.94 -9.71 0.02
C ASP A 759 -20.34 -9.77 -0.62
N PRO A 760 -20.75 -10.90 -1.21
CA PRO A 760 -22.08 -10.99 -1.81
C PRO A 760 -23.17 -11.01 -0.73
N ILE A 761 -24.28 -10.30 -1.00
CA ILE A 761 -25.52 -10.34 -0.21
C ILE A 761 -26.55 -11.26 -0.91
N ILE A 762 -27.27 -12.05 -0.13
CA ILE A 762 -28.30 -12.97 -0.61
C ILE A 762 -29.56 -12.90 0.27
N ALA A 763 -30.72 -12.92 -0.35
CA ALA A 763 -32.02 -13.01 0.33
C ALA A 763 -32.90 -14.13 -0.24
N GLY A 764 -33.63 -14.80 0.63
CA GLY A 764 -34.67 -15.77 0.27
C GLY A 764 -36.06 -15.12 0.26
N LEU A 765 -36.87 -15.46 -0.76
CA LEU A 765 -38.21 -14.92 -0.95
C LEU A 765 -39.24 -16.09 -1.06
N ASP A 766 -40.32 -16.01 -0.29
CA ASP A 766 -41.53 -16.81 -0.49
C ASP A 766 -42.47 -16.06 -1.44
N LEU A 767 -42.53 -16.47 -2.69
CA LEU A 767 -43.39 -15.86 -3.70
C LEU A 767 -44.83 -16.40 -3.63
N ASP A 768 -45.03 -17.67 -3.20
CA ASP A 768 -46.33 -18.32 -3.09
C ASP A 768 -47.16 -17.82 -1.89
N GLU A 769 -48.40 -17.41 -2.14
CA GLU A 769 -49.30 -16.87 -1.11
C GLU A 769 -49.97 -17.93 -0.18
N GLU A 770 -49.59 -19.21 -0.20
CA GLU A 770 -50.25 -20.25 0.60
C GLU A 770 -49.77 -20.27 2.07
N GLY A 771 -50.38 -19.47 2.94
CA GLY A 771 -50.31 -19.73 4.40
C GLY A 771 -50.41 -18.55 5.36
N SER A 772 -50.08 -17.30 4.99
CA SER A 772 -50.28 -16.13 5.87
C SER A 772 -50.88 -14.96 5.09
N THR A 773 -51.78 -14.23 5.73
CA THR A 773 -52.36 -13.03 5.09
C THR A 773 -51.29 -11.91 5.08
N PRO A 774 -51.28 -11.02 4.05
CA PRO A 774 -50.36 -9.84 4.03
C PRO A 774 -50.36 -9.04 5.34
N GLY A 775 -51.51 -8.99 6.04
CA GLY A 775 -51.62 -8.33 7.34
C GLY A 775 -50.99 -9.09 8.51
N GLU A 776 -50.78 -10.40 8.40
CA GLU A 776 -50.04 -11.21 9.41
C GLU A 776 -48.53 -11.09 9.22
N ARG A 777 -48.05 -11.09 7.98
CA ARG A 777 -46.65 -10.86 7.61
C ARG A 777 -46.21 -9.47 7.96
N LEU A 778 -47.00 -8.44 7.64
CA LEU A 778 -46.75 -7.06 8.02
C LEU A 778 -46.67 -6.89 9.54
N ARG A 779 -47.55 -7.59 10.30
CA ARG A 779 -47.50 -7.57 11.78
C ARG A 779 -46.24 -8.23 12.32
N GLU A 780 -45.80 -9.31 11.71
CA GLU A 780 -44.57 -9.98 12.07
C GLU A 780 -43.36 -9.12 11.76
N LEU A 781 -43.30 -8.50 10.58
CA LEU A 781 -42.29 -7.52 10.19
C LEU A 781 -42.23 -6.35 11.16
N ILE A 782 -43.39 -5.74 11.47
CA ILE A 782 -43.47 -4.65 12.47
C ILE A 782 -43.02 -5.13 13.86
N ARG A 783 -43.32 -6.37 14.24
CA ARG A 783 -42.86 -6.95 15.50
C ARG A 783 -41.34 -7.08 15.54
N ARG A 784 -40.73 -7.59 14.48
CA ARG A 784 -39.26 -7.69 14.33
C ARG A 784 -38.62 -6.32 14.34
N LEU A 785 -39.14 -5.37 13.58
CA LEU A 785 -38.70 -3.97 13.58
C LEU A 785 -38.74 -3.32 14.99
N ILE A 786 -39.83 -3.55 15.74
CA ILE A 786 -39.95 -3.07 17.11
C ILE A 786 -38.99 -3.78 18.07
N GLU A 787 -38.69 -5.05 17.87
CA GLU A 787 -37.70 -5.78 18.65
C GLU A 787 -36.29 -5.27 18.37
N LEU A 788 -35.91 -5.08 17.11
CA LEU A 788 -34.62 -4.52 16.68
C LEU A 788 -34.42 -3.07 17.15
N LEU A 789 -35.44 -2.23 17.02
CA LEU A 789 -35.41 -0.87 17.56
C LEU A 789 -35.22 -0.85 19.09
N LYS A 790 -35.76 -1.82 19.80
CA LYS A 790 -35.55 -1.97 21.25
C LYS A 790 -34.16 -2.48 21.59
N GLU A 791 -33.57 -3.34 20.78
CA GLU A 791 -32.20 -3.78 20.95
C GLU A 791 -31.20 -2.70 20.63
N ARG A 792 -31.44 -1.95 19.54
CA ARG A 792 -30.58 -0.82 19.11
C ARG A 792 -30.67 0.39 20.06
N PHE A 793 -31.84 0.76 20.55
CA PHE A 793 -32.05 1.90 21.46
C PHE A 793 -32.23 1.51 22.92
N GLY A 794 -32.27 0.24 23.28
CA GLY A 794 -32.46 -0.25 24.65
C GLY A 794 -31.18 -0.59 25.40
N ARG A 795 -30.03 -0.47 24.78
CA ARG A 795 -28.69 -0.61 25.38
C ARG A 795 -28.06 0.72 25.82
N GLY A 796 -28.85 1.80 25.90
CA GLY A 796 -28.45 3.11 26.43
C GLY A 796 -28.69 3.28 27.93
#